data_a564b17b92239d323cfcf3ab85fcd0dd
#
_entry.id   a564b17b92239d323cfcf3ab85fcd0dd
#
_cell.length_a   1.000
_cell.length_b   1.000
_cell.length_c   1.000
_cell.angle_alpha   90.00
_cell.angle_beta   90.00
_cell.angle_gamma   90.00
#
_symmetry.space_group_name_H-M   'P 1'
#
loop_
_entity.id
_entity.type
_entity.pdbx_description
1 polymer ?
#
loop_
_entity_poly.entity_id
_entity_poly.type
_entity_poly.pdbx_seq_one_letter_code
_entity_poly.pdbx_strand_id
1 'polypeptide(L)'
;MYPFRNLTLKILRLRMLLPRRDFITALAFWLVISGGLVFFDSLTRPFDNKLKDFKIKFNATYMQSYIPVPVLLLAIDNETLADPKAQYKWPWPRSHWAKILRRINDEGQPRAIVIDVYFQQAMTDDEAELKELAEAIGDSGKVGLVALYEDVNSAFGHQIHFEKPPLKLRNKAAFWGHTIQPVDDDGKTRSFLLKDKDVDCRHISWELLERLDFKIPHLDEISARKKSVALLDFSASQNYVEQITIKELFDDENNFELLKDRIVIIGATARVLHDIHQSPISEITGPMLICNSIATLGAGRFQLLNDNLLRRLLYYFAGALMAIFIFSDFLKDNIRQMIVSWLMLPVLLFFYSFAPLDHPPVILTWFAFTVTGIVIFILLRFLEISELRQQILEAEICGTIQKNFFPSENLVDQRGLTCYGRCIPQKDAGGDFYDFFKLQNNKVFFMLGDVTGHGISASMITTVAKTVVILEAEKQDFDLQNLLQEIGYTIFSMTNKRRMMSAVAGIIDLDTRKLTLASAGHLPCVMKTGQTATEIPLPGLPLGVGKKKRAMSIKEIDIPENGKLFVYSDGIIEGLNWANEMLGYDSFYKLVADLPYGQSCEQDVDDLLSSLKIHAQGRSFEDDVTLLIIDFAKGEPEKNEKEN
;
A
#
# COMPACT_ATOMS: atom_id res chain seq x y z
N MET A 1 -24.46 0.09 -3.07
CA MET A 1 -24.55 0.34 -1.61
C MET A 1 -23.78 -0.66 -0.73
N TYR A 2 -23.41 -1.86 -1.20
CA TYR A 2 -22.66 -2.88 -0.45
C TYR A 2 -21.20 -2.52 -0.10
N PRO A 3 -20.38 -1.83 -0.92
CA PRO A 3 -18.97 -1.59 -0.59
C PRO A 3 -18.76 -0.59 0.56
N PHE A 4 -19.61 0.42 0.69
CA PHE A 4 -19.50 1.41 1.78
C PHE A 4 -19.79 0.82 3.17
N ARG A 5 -20.69 -0.15 3.27
CA ARG A 5 -21.02 -0.82 4.54
C ARG A 5 -19.86 -1.67 5.06
N ASN A 6 -19.11 -2.29 4.16
CA ASN A 6 -17.90 -3.05 4.53
C ASN A 6 -16.74 -2.14 4.95
N LEU A 7 -16.57 -0.99 4.32
CA LEU A 7 -15.56 -0.01 4.69
C LEU A 7 -15.82 0.58 6.08
N THR A 8 -17.09 0.96 6.36
CA THR A 8 -17.49 1.48 7.69
C THR A 8 -17.31 0.44 8.78
N LEU A 9 -17.61 -0.83 8.51
CA LEU A 9 -17.40 -1.94 9.45
C LEU A 9 -15.91 -2.23 9.68
N LYS A 10 -15.07 -2.12 8.66
CA LYS A 10 -13.60 -2.28 8.79
C LYS A 10 -12.98 -1.11 9.55
N ILE A 11 -13.41 0.14 9.29
CA ILE A 11 -12.96 1.32 10.04
C ILE A 11 -13.42 1.26 11.50
N LEU A 12 -14.64 0.77 11.77
CA LEU A 12 -15.14 0.55 13.11
C LEU A 12 -14.37 -0.58 13.82
N ARG A 13 -13.98 -1.65 13.14
CA ARG A 13 -13.08 -2.70 13.68
C ARG A 13 -11.68 -2.16 13.95
N LEU A 14 -11.10 -1.37 13.08
CA LEU A 14 -9.84 -0.66 13.30
C LEU A 14 -9.91 0.23 14.55
N ARG A 15 -11.03 0.93 14.75
CA ARG A 15 -11.27 1.76 15.93
C ARG A 15 -11.42 0.96 17.23
N MET A 16 -11.89 -0.29 17.16
CA MET A 16 -12.03 -1.16 18.34
C MET A 16 -10.75 -1.92 18.71
N LEU A 17 -9.86 -2.17 17.73
CA LEU A 17 -8.64 -2.95 17.91
C LEU A 17 -7.41 -2.12 18.23
N LEU A 18 -7.37 -0.85 17.80
CA LEU A 18 -6.28 0.07 18.16
C LEU A 18 -6.64 0.87 19.39
N PRO A 19 -5.75 0.98 20.40
CA PRO A 19 -5.90 1.98 21.44
C PRO A 19 -6.19 3.33 20.82
N ARG A 20 -7.19 4.04 21.31
CA ARG A 20 -7.67 5.32 20.76
C ARG A 20 -6.53 6.32 20.50
N ARG A 21 -5.47 6.22 21.30
CA ARG A 21 -4.26 7.04 21.22
C ARG A 21 -3.42 6.71 19.98
N ASP A 22 -3.28 5.44 19.61
CA ASP A 22 -2.42 5.00 18.49
C ASP A 22 -3.10 5.24 17.14
N PHE A 23 -4.41 5.10 17.07
CA PHE A 23 -5.19 5.47 15.89
C PHE A 23 -5.13 6.98 15.63
N ILE A 24 -5.27 7.80 16.67
CA ILE A 24 -5.19 9.27 16.56
C ILE A 24 -3.78 9.70 16.17
N THR A 25 -2.73 9.07 16.74
CA THR A 25 -1.33 9.36 16.39
C THR A 25 -1.02 8.97 14.94
N ALA A 26 -1.46 7.82 14.46
CA ALA A 26 -1.29 7.42 13.06
C ALA A 26 -2.02 8.36 12.09
N LEU A 27 -3.24 8.77 12.43
CA LEU A 27 -4.03 9.73 11.64
C LEU A 27 -3.39 11.12 11.65
N ALA A 28 -2.92 11.60 12.80
CA ALA A 28 -2.22 12.87 12.94
C ALA A 28 -0.89 12.87 12.18
N PHE A 29 -0.11 11.80 12.26
CA PHE A 29 1.13 11.62 11.52
C PHE A 29 0.88 11.60 10.00
N TRP A 30 -0.16 10.90 9.55
CA TRP A 30 -0.59 10.91 8.15
C TRP A 30 -1.00 12.32 7.70
N LEU A 31 -1.79 13.05 8.49
CA LEU A 31 -2.21 14.42 8.19
C LEU A 31 -1.01 15.40 8.13
N VAL A 32 -0.04 15.27 9.04
CA VAL A 32 1.16 16.14 9.06
C VAL A 32 2.06 15.88 7.86
N ILE A 33 2.35 14.62 7.55
CA ILE A 33 3.17 14.29 6.36
C ILE A 33 2.42 14.71 5.08
N SER A 34 1.15 14.39 5.00
CA SER A 34 0.32 14.66 3.84
C SER A 34 0.13 16.16 3.62
N GLY A 35 -0.16 16.91 4.69
CA GLY A 35 -0.28 18.37 4.64
C GLY A 35 1.06 19.03 4.29
N GLY A 36 2.16 18.56 4.88
CA GLY A 36 3.50 19.05 4.55
C GLY A 36 3.81 18.94 3.07
N LEU A 37 3.48 17.82 2.42
CA LEU A 37 3.76 17.59 1.01
C LEU A 37 2.95 18.48 0.06
N VAL A 38 1.73 18.87 0.44
CA VAL A 38 0.94 19.84 -0.34
C VAL A 38 1.56 21.22 -0.29
N PHE A 39 2.17 21.58 0.84
CA PHE A 39 2.87 22.87 0.99
C PHE A 39 4.29 22.86 0.40
N PHE A 40 4.97 21.71 0.37
CA PHE A 40 6.30 21.58 -0.26
C PHE A 40 6.20 21.24 -1.74
N ASP A 41 5.63 22.14 -2.52
CA ASP A 41 5.56 22.06 -3.99
C ASP A 41 6.94 21.89 -4.65
N SER A 42 7.97 22.45 -4.05
CA SER A 42 9.37 22.34 -4.50
C SER A 42 9.85 20.90 -4.70
N LEU A 43 9.29 19.91 -4.01
CA LEU A 43 9.67 18.51 -4.14
C LEU A 43 9.02 17.81 -5.36
N THR A 44 7.81 18.21 -5.74
CA THR A 44 7.07 17.55 -6.84
C THR A 44 7.23 18.30 -8.16
N ARG A 45 7.46 19.61 -8.13
CA ARG A 45 7.57 20.49 -9.29
C ARG A 45 8.62 20.05 -10.32
N PRO A 46 9.85 19.61 -9.95
CA PRO A 46 10.84 19.15 -10.93
C PRO A 46 10.37 17.94 -11.75
N PHE A 47 9.60 17.04 -11.13
CA PHE A 47 9.05 15.85 -11.81
C PHE A 47 7.87 16.23 -12.70
N ASP A 48 6.98 17.12 -12.23
CA ASP A 48 5.88 17.66 -13.03
C ASP A 48 6.39 18.41 -14.25
N ASN A 49 7.49 19.18 -14.11
CA ASN A 49 8.14 19.86 -15.22
C ASN A 49 8.72 18.88 -16.24
N LYS A 50 9.35 17.77 -15.82
CA LYS A 50 9.79 16.71 -16.76
C LYS A 50 8.64 16.07 -17.51
N LEU A 51 7.49 15.86 -16.86
CA LEU A 51 6.29 15.35 -17.52
C LEU A 51 5.71 16.35 -18.52
N LYS A 52 5.70 17.65 -18.19
CA LYS A 52 5.35 18.72 -19.13
C LYS A 52 6.29 18.73 -20.34
N ASP A 53 7.62 18.64 -20.10
CA ASP A 53 8.61 18.57 -21.18
C ASP A 53 8.37 17.38 -22.10
N PHE A 54 8.12 16.18 -21.52
CA PHE A 54 7.81 15.00 -22.30
C PHE A 54 6.55 15.20 -23.17
N LYS A 55 5.49 15.73 -22.56
CA LYS A 55 4.24 16.02 -23.25
C LYS A 55 4.42 17.04 -24.37
N ILE A 56 5.13 18.14 -24.11
CA ILE A 56 5.43 19.17 -25.11
C ILE A 56 6.21 18.57 -26.27
N LYS A 57 7.26 17.77 -25.99
CA LYS A 57 8.05 17.09 -27.01
C LYS A 57 7.21 16.08 -27.80
N PHE A 58 6.38 15.31 -27.13
CA PHE A 58 5.49 14.34 -27.78
C PHE A 58 4.51 15.03 -28.72
N ASN A 59 3.86 16.11 -28.28
CA ASN A 59 2.95 16.88 -29.11
C ASN A 59 3.69 17.49 -30.32
N ALA A 60 4.86 18.09 -30.11
CA ALA A 60 5.65 18.70 -31.17
C ALA A 60 6.11 17.67 -32.22
N THR A 61 6.36 16.42 -31.82
CA THR A 61 6.87 15.37 -32.72
C THR A 61 5.75 14.61 -33.45
N TYR A 62 4.66 14.31 -32.74
CA TYR A 62 3.65 13.35 -33.25
C TYR A 62 2.28 13.97 -33.52
N MET A 63 1.94 15.10 -32.87
CA MET A 63 0.67 15.78 -33.07
C MET A 63 0.86 17.00 -33.98
N GLN A 64 0.67 16.82 -35.25
CA GLN A 64 0.63 17.95 -36.19
C GLN A 64 -0.59 18.81 -35.86
N SER A 65 -0.36 19.99 -35.29
CA SER A 65 -1.41 20.97 -35.04
C SER A 65 -1.63 21.78 -36.31
N TYR A 66 -2.79 21.62 -36.92
CA TYR A 66 -3.21 22.55 -37.97
C TYR A 66 -3.37 23.94 -37.37
N ILE A 67 -2.58 24.91 -37.88
CA ILE A 67 -2.72 26.32 -37.49
C ILE A 67 -3.70 26.96 -38.45
N PRO A 68 -4.88 27.38 -37.98
CA PRO A 68 -5.88 27.98 -38.85
C PRO A 68 -5.46 29.37 -39.39
N VAL A 69 -4.33 29.88 -38.90
CA VAL A 69 -3.84 31.22 -39.25
C VAL A 69 -2.38 31.12 -39.69
N PRO A 70 -2.05 31.46 -40.94
CA PRO A 70 -0.67 31.47 -41.40
C PRO A 70 0.12 32.61 -40.74
N VAL A 71 1.13 32.22 -39.95
CA VAL A 71 2.06 33.18 -39.28
C VAL A 71 3.40 33.15 -40.02
N LEU A 72 3.96 34.32 -40.25
CA LEU A 72 5.31 34.49 -40.78
C LEU A 72 6.16 35.33 -39.79
N LEU A 73 7.34 34.84 -39.46
CA LEU A 73 8.31 35.55 -38.67
C LEU A 73 9.26 36.35 -39.59
N LEU A 74 9.18 37.66 -39.50
CA LEU A 74 10.13 38.57 -40.17
C LEU A 74 11.23 38.91 -39.18
N ALA A 75 12.38 38.27 -39.34
CA ALA A 75 13.45 38.24 -38.37
C ALA A 75 14.42 39.40 -38.54
N ILE A 76 14.78 40.06 -37.42
CA ILE A 76 15.91 40.95 -37.32
C ILE A 76 17.09 40.12 -36.79
N ASP A 77 17.81 39.52 -37.70
CA ASP A 77 18.92 38.61 -37.41
C ASP A 77 20.30 39.26 -37.43
N ASN A 78 21.35 38.49 -37.22
CA ASN A 78 22.72 38.98 -37.24
C ASN A 78 23.14 39.52 -38.62
N GLU A 79 22.65 38.95 -39.72
CA GLU A 79 22.95 39.38 -41.08
C GLU A 79 22.28 40.72 -41.40
N THR A 80 21.01 40.86 -40.97
CA THR A 80 20.28 42.13 -41.06
C THR A 80 20.98 43.25 -40.30
N LEU A 81 21.50 42.97 -39.09
CA LEU A 81 22.20 43.95 -38.26
C LEU A 81 23.59 44.30 -38.79
N ALA A 82 24.27 43.36 -39.44
CA ALA A 82 25.61 43.51 -39.98
C ALA A 82 25.65 43.99 -41.44
N ASP A 83 24.49 44.22 -42.08
CA ASP A 83 24.41 44.56 -43.49
C ASP A 83 25.17 45.89 -43.76
N PRO A 84 26.26 45.86 -44.55
CA PRO A 84 27.03 47.03 -44.86
C PRO A 84 26.29 48.04 -45.77
N LYS A 85 25.19 47.57 -46.42
CA LYS A 85 24.34 48.43 -47.26
C LYS A 85 23.20 49.07 -46.46
N ALA A 86 23.03 48.69 -45.20
CA ALA A 86 21.97 49.24 -44.37
C ALA A 86 22.17 50.73 -44.14
N GLN A 87 21.15 51.51 -44.44
CA GLN A 87 21.17 52.98 -44.29
C GLN A 87 21.33 53.36 -42.80
N TYR A 88 20.90 52.55 -41.90
CA TYR A 88 20.93 52.84 -40.46
C TYR A 88 21.45 51.65 -39.66
N LYS A 89 22.21 51.95 -38.60
CA LYS A 89 22.66 50.97 -37.61
C LYS A 89 21.59 50.79 -36.53
N TRP A 90 21.52 49.59 -35.97
CA TRP A 90 20.65 49.32 -34.81
C TRP A 90 21.08 50.10 -33.56
N PRO A 91 20.14 50.66 -32.75
CA PRO A 91 18.68 50.66 -32.97
C PRO A 91 18.28 51.62 -34.11
N TRP A 92 17.36 51.15 -34.97
CA TRP A 92 16.91 51.94 -36.13
C TRP A 92 16.10 53.17 -35.72
N PRO A 93 16.28 54.34 -36.42
CA PRO A 93 15.45 55.52 -36.22
C PRO A 93 13.98 55.21 -36.48
N ARG A 94 13.08 55.94 -35.84
CA ARG A 94 11.63 55.74 -36.01
C ARG A 94 11.15 56.02 -37.44
N SER A 95 11.76 56.95 -38.10
CA SER A 95 11.53 57.24 -39.54
C SER A 95 11.87 56.03 -40.43
N HIS A 96 12.88 55.24 -40.06
CA HIS A 96 13.22 54.01 -40.80
C HIS A 96 12.15 52.93 -40.58
N TRP A 97 11.66 52.76 -39.36
CA TRP A 97 10.52 51.87 -39.06
C TRP A 97 9.26 52.29 -39.83
N ALA A 98 8.97 53.58 -39.94
CA ALA A 98 7.84 54.07 -40.74
C ALA A 98 7.93 53.64 -42.21
N LYS A 99 9.15 53.73 -42.81
CA LYS A 99 9.38 53.29 -44.22
C LYS A 99 9.21 51.80 -44.39
N ILE A 100 9.76 51.01 -43.46
CA ILE A 100 9.59 49.55 -43.45
C ILE A 100 8.09 49.18 -43.38
N LEU A 101 7.34 49.77 -42.48
CA LEU A 101 5.92 49.48 -42.31
C LEU A 101 5.08 49.84 -43.52
N ARG A 102 5.32 51.00 -44.14
CA ARG A 102 4.63 51.41 -45.37
C ARG A 102 4.86 50.40 -46.50
N ARG A 103 6.13 49.99 -46.74
CA ARG A 103 6.42 48.99 -47.76
C ARG A 103 5.79 47.64 -47.47
N ILE A 104 5.86 47.14 -46.23
CA ILE A 104 5.22 45.89 -45.84
C ILE A 104 3.71 45.97 -46.05
N ASN A 105 3.09 47.10 -45.72
CA ASN A 105 1.64 47.28 -45.89
C ASN A 105 1.24 47.36 -47.35
N ASP A 106 1.96 48.14 -48.16
CA ASP A 106 1.59 48.45 -49.53
C ASP A 106 1.93 47.29 -50.49
N GLU A 107 3.10 46.69 -50.38
CA GLU A 107 3.59 45.62 -51.23
C GLU A 107 3.21 44.25 -50.72
N GLY A 108 3.25 44.01 -49.41
CA GLY A 108 3.01 42.69 -48.77
C GLY A 108 1.58 42.39 -48.41
N GLN A 109 0.74 43.40 -48.19
CA GLN A 109 -0.68 43.27 -47.83
C GLN A 109 -0.97 42.22 -46.72
N PRO A 110 -0.26 42.25 -45.58
CA PRO A 110 -0.47 41.31 -44.50
C PRO A 110 -1.86 41.48 -43.90
N ARG A 111 -2.35 40.40 -43.28
CA ARG A 111 -3.61 40.41 -42.51
C ARG A 111 -3.49 41.20 -41.19
N ALA A 112 -2.35 41.07 -40.51
CA ALA A 112 -1.96 41.84 -39.34
C ALA A 112 -0.44 41.88 -39.21
N ILE A 113 0.07 42.88 -38.51
CA ILE A 113 1.49 43.03 -38.19
C ILE A 113 1.62 43.15 -36.66
N VAL A 114 2.52 42.37 -36.03
CA VAL A 114 2.92 42.57 -34.63
C VAL A 114 4.38 42.96 -34.60
N ILE A 115 4.70 44.08 -33.95
CA ILE A 115 6.08 44.55 -33.80
C ILE A 115 6.54 44.18 -32.40
N ASP A 116 7.42 43.17 -32.31
CA ASP A 116 8.08 42.75 -31.07
C ASP A 116 9.35 43.54 -30.82
N VAL A 117 9.20 44.83 -30.84
CA VAL A 117 10.23 45.82 -30.48
C VAL A 117 9.57 46.90 -29.63
N TYR A 118 10.17 47.16 -28.48
CA TYR A 118 9.64 48.18 -27.60
C TYR A 118 10.19 49.56 -27.99
N PHE A 119 9.30 50.50 -28.29
CA PHE A 119 9.63 51.87 -28.59
C PHE A 119 9.62 52.72 -27.31
N GLN A 120 10.76 52.85 -26.65
CA GLN A 120 10.87 53.62 -25.42
C GLN A 120 10.63 55.10 -25.70
N GLN A 121 9.97 55.81 -24.79
CA GLN A 121 9.81 57.25 -24.88
C GLN A 121 11.08 57.91 -24.30
N ALA A 122 11.99 58.33 -25.15
CA ALA A 122 13.18 59.04 -24.73
C ALA A 122 12.90 60.54 -24.48
N MET A 123 13.64 61.15 -23.54
CA MET A 123 13.52 62.58 -23.25
C MET A 123 13.94 63.50 -24.44
N THR A 124 14.66 62.94 -25.42
CA THR A 124 15.20 63.64 -26.61
C THR A 124 14.59 63.13 -27.91
N ASP A 125 13.33 62.61 -27.85
CA ASP A 125 12.66 62.13 -29.05
C ASP A 125 12.47 63.22 -30.07
N ASP A 126 12.91 62.97 -31.31
CA ASP A 126 12.49 63.80 -32.43
C ASP A 126 11.00 63.65 -32.65
N GLU A 127 10.23 64.65 -32.31
CA GLU A 127 8.78 64.67 -32.36
C GLU A 127 8.28 64.43 -33.79
N ALA A 128 9.07 64.78 -34.80
CA ALA A 128 8.77 64.56 -36.21
C ALA A 128 8.85 63.05 -36.56
N GLU A 129 9.91 62.33 -36.12
CA GLU A 129 10.06 60.91 -36.33
C GLU A 129 8.99 60.08 -35.60
N LEU A 130 8.65 60.47 -34.35
CA LEU A 130 7.57 59.83 -33.61
C LEU A 130 6.22 60.01 -34.31
N LYS A 131 5.98 61.19 -34.88
CA LYS A 131 4.77 61.49 -35.64
C LYS A 131 4.73 60.68 -36.94
N GLU A 132 5.83 60.59 -37.67
CA GLU A 132 5.94 59.81 -38.93
C GLU A 132 5.66 58.32 -38.69
N LEU A 133 6.22 57.75 -37.62
CA LEU A 133 5.95 56.35 -37.24
C LEU A 133 4.46 56.16 -36.81
N ALA A 134 3.93 57.11 -36.04
CA ALA A 134 2.50 57.03 -35.61
C ALA A 134 1.55 57.09 -36.81
N GLU A 135 1.85 57.91 -37.81
CA GLU A 135 1.09 58.00 -39.06
C GLU A 135 1.19 56.69 -39.84
N ALA A 136 2.38 56.12 -40.03
CA ALA A 136 2.56 54.82 -40.72
C ALA A 136 1.82 53.67 -40.04
N ILE A 137 1.80 53.63 -38.69
CA ILE A 137 1.04 52.66 -37.90
C ILE A 137 -0.47 52.87 -38.13
N GLY A 138 -0.94 54.10 -38.07
CA GLY A 138 -2.35 54.46 -38.25
C GLY A 138 -2.86 54.20 -39.66
N ASP A 139 -2.10 54.52 -40.67
CA ASP A 139 -2.43 54.31 -42.09
C ASP A 139 -2.56 52.82 -42.42
N SER A 140 -1.74 51.97 -41.82
CA SER A 140 -1.83 50.54 -41.93
C SER A 140 -3.13 49.99 -41.30
N GLY A 141 -3.55 50.49 -40.14
CA GLY A 141 -4.73 50.01 -39.42
C GLY A 141 -4.66 48.54 -38.94
N LYS A 142 -3.48 47.89 -39.13
CA LYS A 142 -3.27 46.44 -38.87
C LYS A 142 -2.11 46.18 -37.89
N VAL A 143 -1.45 47.23 -37.39
CA VAL A 143 -0.26 47.09 -36.57
C VAL A 143 -0.58 46.97 -35.08
N GLY A 144 -0.06 45.93 -34.44
CA GLY A 144 -0.06 45.69 -33.00
C GLY A 144 1.31 46.01 -32.38
N LEU A 145 1.31 46.60 -31.18
CA LEU A 145 2.51 46.97 -30.45
C LEU A 145 2.63 46.18 -29.14
N VAL A 146 3.86 45.83 -28.77
CA VAL A 146 4.15 45.17 -27.50
C VAL A 146 4.37 46.15 -26.37
N ALA A 147 3.90 45.79 -25.16
CA ALA A 147 4.22 46.48 -23.91
C ALA A 147 5.44 45.83 -23.28
N LEU A 148 6.32 46.64 -22.70
CA LEU A 148 7.52 46.17 -21.99
C LEU A 148 7.11 45.62 -20.62
N TYR A 149 7.62 44.45 -20.29
CA TYR A 149 7.52 43.88 -18.97
C TYR A 149 8.89 43.40 -18.53
N GLU A 150 9.39 43.97 -17.47
CA GLU A 150 10.63 43.55 -16.85
C GLU A 150 10.40 43.12 -15.40
N ASP A 151 10.90 41.97 -15.08
CA ASP A 151 10.91 41.44 -13.73
C ASP A 151 12.28 41.67 -13.11
N VAL A 152 12.44 42.77 -12.36
CA VAL A 152 13.70 43.18 -11.79
C VAL A 152 13.82 42.72 -10.35
N ASN A 153 14.68 41.74 -10.12
CA ASN A 153 15.12 41.38 -8.78
C ASN A 153 16.19 42.38 -8.30
N SER A 154 15.81 43.35 -7.48
CA SER A 154 16.70 44.30 -6.86
C SER A 154 17.03 43.93 -5.41
N ALA A 155 18.08 44.53 -4.84
CA ALA A 155 18.41 44.39 -3.42
C ALA A 155 17.30 44.90 -2.47
N PHE A 156 16.30 45.58 -3.00
CA PHE A 156 15.13 46.13 -2.29
C PHE A 156 13.85 45.29 -2.48
N GLY A 157 13.94 44.12 -3.13
CA GLY A 157 12.83 43.23 -3.39
C GLY A 157 12.51 43.04 -4.88
N HIS A 158 11.49 42.26 -5.10
CA HIS A 158 10.95 41.92 -6.42
C HIS A 158 10.09 43.08 -6.94
N GLN A 159 10.52 43.73 -8.04
CA GLN A 159 9.79 44.83 -8.67
C GLN A 159 9.43 44.47 -10.10
N ILE A 160 8.14 44.56 -10.39
CA ILE A 160 7.61 44.42 -11.74
C ILE A 160 7.61 45.80 -12.38
N HIS A 161 8.39 45.98 -13.43
CA HIS A 161 8.33 47.16 -14.28
C HIS A 161 7.49 46.86 -15.51
N PHE A 162 6.32 47.51 -15.60
CA PHE A 162 5.41 47.39 -16.72
C PHE A 162 5.22 48.74 -17.40
N GLU A 163 5.63 48.84 -18.67
CA GLU A 163 5.54 50.07 -19.44
C GLU A 163 4.71 49.86 -20.72
N LYS A 164 3.70 50.69 -20.88
CA LYS A 164 2.82 50.68 -22.06
C LYS A 164 3.51 51.34 -23.24
N PRO A 165 3.21 50.96 -24.50
CA PRO A 165 3.71 51.67 -25.67
C PRO A 165 3.42 53.18 -25.58
N PRO A 166 4.31 54.07 -26.10
CA PRO A 166 4.11 55.50 -26.09
C PRO A 166 2.71 55.90 -26.53
N LEU A 167 2.08 56.84 -25.85
CA LEU A 167 0.67 57.18 -26.06
C LEU A 167 0.36 57.57 -27.51
N LYS A 168 1.27 58.31 -28.17
CA LYS A 168 1.10 58.69 -29.58
C LYS A 168 1.05 57.50 -30.54
N LEU A 169 1.88 56.47 -30.30
CA LEU A 169 1.92 55.25 -31.10
C LEU A 169 0.72 54.34 -30.74
N ARG A 170 0.45 54.19 -29.45
CA ARG A 170 -0.63 53.36 -28.95
C ARG A 170 -2.01 53.78 -29.44
N ASN A 171 -2.27 55.08 -29.53
CA ASN A 171 -3.54 55.61 -30.03
C ASN A 171 -3.73 55.39 -31.54
N LYS A 172 -2.69 55.06 -32.27
CA LYS A 172 -2.72 54.77 -33.71
C LYS A 172 -2.65 53.26 -34.00
N ALA A 173 -2.12 52.49 -33.06
CA ALA A 173 -2.05 51.05 -33.18
C ALA A 173 -3.47 50.40 -33.22
N ALA A 174 -3.61 49.34 -34.00
CA ALA A 174 -4.85 48.58 -34.10
C ALA A 174 -5.16 47.82 -32.79
N PHE A 175 -4.13 47.35 -32.10
CA PHE A 175 -4.17 46.68 -30.80
C PHE A 175 -2.79 46.79 -30.14
N TRP A 176 -2.74 46.45 -28.85
CA TRP A 176 -1.47 46.35 -28.11
C TRP A 176 -1.67 45.37 -26.95
N GLY A 177 -0.57 44.74 -26.52
CA GLY A 177 -0.63 43.78 -25.43
C GLY A 177 0.76 43.42 -24.91
N HIS A 178 0.83 42.66 -23.84
CA HIS A 178 2.10 42.18 -23.31
C HIS A 178 2.55 40.85 -23.95
N THR A 179 3.82 40.53 -23.78
CA THR A 179 4.43 39.29 -24.26
C THR A 179 5.00 38.44 -23.12
N ILE A 180 4.40 38.56 -21.92
CA ILE A 180 4.90 37.92 -20.71
C ILE A 180 4.87 36.38 -20.83
N GLN A 181 6.05 35.80 -20.64
CA GLN A 181 6.25 34.36 -20.68
C GLN A 181 6.94 33.93 -19.40
N PRO A 182 6.19 33.32 -18.46
CA PRO A 182 6.74 32.86 -17.20
C PRO A 182 7.87 31.86 -17.43
N VAL A 183 8.97 32.04 -16.72
CA VAL A 183 10.11 31.14 -16.70
C VAL A 183 9.95 30.24 -15.48
N ASP A 184 9.97 28.92 -15.67
CA ASP A 184 9.89 27.97 -14.57
C ASP A 184 11.23 27.94 -13.78
N ASP A 185 11.21 27.35 -12.56
CA ASP A 185 12.35 27.28 -11.64
C ASP A 185 13.61 26.62 -12.26
N ASP A 186 13.45 25.83 -13.32
CA ASP A 186 14.54 25.20 -14.07
C ASP A 186 15.06 26.04 -15.25
N GLY A 187 14.65 27.30 -15.33
CA GLY A 187 15.07 28.24 -16.36
C GLY A 187 14.39 28.10 -17.71
N LYS A 188 13.37 27.23 -17.83
CA LYS A 188 12.68 27.00 -19.10
C LYS A 188 11.35 27.73 -19.20
N THR A 189 11.06 28.20 -20.40
CA THR A 189 9.78 28.79 -20.79
C THR A 189 8.87 27.71 -21.37
N ARG A 190 7.75 27.41 -20.68
CA ARG A 190 6.76 26.41 -21.09
C ARG A 190 5.38 26.98 -21.30
N SER A 191 5.17 28.20 -20.86
CA SER A 191 3.84 28.82 -20.78
C SER A 191 3.89 30.31 -21.10
N PHE A 192 2.72 30.87 -21.32
CA PHE A 192 2.56 32.31 -21.51
C PHE A 192 1.37 32.81 -20.67
N LEU A 193 1.50 34.05 -20.22
CA LEU A 193 0.46 34.70 -19.42
C LEU A 193 -0.63 35.24 -20.38
N LEU A 194 -1.85 34.77 -20.25
CA LEU A 194 -2.97 35.27 -21.05
C LEU A 194 -3.52 36.57 -20.46
N LYS A 195 -3.70 36.59 -19.14
CA LYS A 195 -4.31 37.70 -18.41
C LYS A 195 -3.85 37.65 -16.95
N ASP A 196 -3.61 38.80 -16.36
CA ASP A 196 -3.42 39.00 -14.93
C ASP A 196 -4.16 40.27 -14.50
N LYS A 197 -4.81 40.25 -13.33
CA LYS A 197 -5.48 41.42 -12.77
C LYS A 197 -4.54 42.58 -12.48
N ASP A 198 -3.25 42.27 -12.23
CA ASP A 198 -2.21 43.24 -11.89
C ASP A 198 -1.52 43.83 -13.15
N VAL A 199 -1.86 43.35 -14.34
CA VAL A 199 -1.39 43.80 -15.63
C VAL A 199 -2.58 44.36 -16.44
N ASP A 200 -2.53 45.65 -16.78
CA ASP A 200 -3.63 46.38 -17.41
C ASP A 200 -3.78 46.10 -18.93
N CYS A 201 -3.39 44.91 -19.36
CA CYS A 201 -3.58 44.45 -20.73
C CYS A 201 -3.54 42.93 -20.79
N ARG A 202 -4.03 42.35 -21.88
CA ARG A 202 -3.96 40.91 -22.18
C ARG A 202 -2.72 40.62 -23.04
N HIS A 203 -2.41 39.34 -23.20
CA HIS A 203 -1.32 38.92 -24.09
C HIS A 203 -1.57 39.35 -25.53
N ILE A 204 -0.52 39.79 -26.22
CA ILE A 204 -0.62 40.30 -27.59
C ILE A 204 -1.29 39.32 -28.56
N SER A 205 -1.07 38.01 -28.38
CA SER A 205 -1.71 36.97 -29.20
C SER A 205 -3.24 36.93 -29.03
N TRP A 206 -3.75 37.22 -27.83
CA TRP A 206 -5.18 37.30 -27.59
C TRP A 206 -5.79 38.53 -28.27
N GLU A 207 -5.19 39.72 -28.06
CA GLU A 207 -5.67 40.96 -28.67
C GLU A 207 -5.69 40.87 -30.20
N LEU A 208 -4.66 40.23 -30.78
CA LEU A 208 -4.56 39.98 -32.21
C LEU A 208 -5.70 39.07 -32.71
N LEU A 209 -5.89 37.90 -32.08
CA LEU A 209 -6.89 36.90 -32.53
C LEU A 209 -8.30 37.43 -32.37
N GLU A 210 -8.60 38.14 -31.28
CA GLU A 210 -9.88 38.80 -31.07
C GLU A 210 -10.16 39.86 -32.15
N ARG A 211 -9.14 40.66 -32.50
CA ARG A 211 -9.23 41.65 -33.57
C ARG A 211 -9.50 41.04 -34.94
N LEU A 212 -9.02 39.81 -35.16
CA LEU A 212 -9.20 39.09 -36.42
C LEU A 212 -10.47 38.22 -36.42
N ASP A 213 -11.36 38.36 -35.41
CA ASP A 213 -12.61 37.62 -35.22
C ASP A 213 -12.39 36.10 -35.07
N PHE A 214 -11.22 35.68 -34.61
CA PHE A 214 -10.99 34.28 -34.27
C PHE A 214 -11.70 33.91 -32.98
N LYS A 215 -12.45 32.80 -33.01
CA LYS A 215 -13.11 32.26 -31.82
C LYS A 215 -12.09 31.56 -30.93
N ILE A 216 -11.72 32.20 -29.82
CA ILE A 216 -10.87 31.60 -28.79
C ILE A 216 -11.75 30.67 -27.93
N PRO A 217 -11.47 29.36 -27.85
CA PRO A 217 -12.23 28.45 -27.01
C PRO A 217 -12.09 28.81 -25.51
N HIS A 218 -13.10 28.50 -24.72
CA HIS A 218 -13.11 28.75 -23.27
C HIS A 218 -12.93 30.22 -22.84
N LEU A 219 -13.28 31.15 -23.68
CA LEU A 219 -13.12 32.58 -23.44
C LEU A 219 -13.78 33.05 -22.13
N ASP A 220 -14.99 32.55 -21.84
CA ASP A 220 -15.76 32.91 -20.65
C ASP A 220 -15.02 32.44 -19.38
N GLU A 221 -14.47 31.23 -19.40
CA GLU A 221 -13.73 30.67 -18.29
C GLU A 221 -12.42 31.42 -18.03
N ILE A 222 -11.68 31.74 -19.10
CA ILE A 222 -10.43 32.52 -19.00
C ILE A 222 -10.74 33.92 -18.46
N SER A 223 -11.82 34.53 -18.95
CA SER A 223 -12.23 35.89 -18.56
C SER A 223 -12.66 35.99 -17.11
N ALA A 224 -13.28 34.95 -16.58
CA ALA A 224 -13.71 34.87 -15.18
C ALA A 224 -12.55 34.73 -14.18
N ARG A 225 -11.39 34.27 -14.61
CA ARG A 225 -10.21 34.07 -13.75
C ARG A 225 -9.48 35.40 -13.51
N LYS A 226 -8.92 35.56 -12.31
CA LYS A 226 -8.06 36.72 -11.98
C LYS A 226 -6.72 36.67 -12.71
N LYS A 227 -6.17 35.46 -12.86
CA LYS A 227 -4.94 35.18 -13.58
C LYS A 227 -5.12 33.92 -14.43
N SER A 228 -4.64 33.95 -15.67
CA SER A 228 -4.73 32.84 -16.59
C SER A 228 -3.40 32.66 -17.30
N VAL A 229 -2.80 31.47 -17.15
CA VAL A 229 -1.54 31.09 -17.78
C VAL A 229 -1.83 29.84 -18.61
N ALA A 230 -1.38 29.78 -19.84
CA ALA A 230 -1.56 28.65 -20.73
C ALA A 230 -0.22 28.00 -21.10
N LEU A 231 -0.20 26.67 -21.26
CA LEU A 231 0.93 25.96 -21.80
C LEU A 231 1.08 26.27 -23.30
N LEU A 232 2.33 26.46 -23.74
CA LEU A 232 2.68 26.66 -25.15
C LEU A 232 2.66 25.32 -25.91
N ASP A 233 2.06 25.33 -27.06
CA ASP A 233 2.20 24.27 -28.06
C ASP A 233 3.35 24.62 -29.02
N PHE A 234 4.49 23.96 -28.84
CA PHE A 234 5.68 24.19 -29.67
C PHE A 234 5.65 23.44 -31.00
N SER A 235 4.57 22.75 -31.34
CA SER A 235 4.44 22.05 -32.62
C SER A 235 4.48 23.02 -33.81
N ALA A 236 4.07 24.26 -33.59
CA ALA A 236 4.04 25.30 -34.61
C ALA A 236 5.43 25.73 -35.05
N SER A 237 6.37 25.94 -34.10
CA SER A 237 7.71 26.42 -34.40
C SER A 237 8.53 25.46 -35.26
N GLN A 238 8.24 24.17 -35.22
CA GLN A 238 8.98 23.17 -35.99
C GLN A 238 8.44 22.96 -37.41
N ASN A 239 7.14 23.18 -37.63
CA ASN A 239 6.50 22.71 -38.85
C ASN A 239 5.69 23.77 -39.64
N TYR A 240 5.37 24.93 -39.06
CA TYR A 240 4.36 25.82 -39.63
C TYR A 240 4.69 27.32 -39.61
N VAL A 241 5.73 27.77 -38.90
CA VAL A 241 6.13 29.16 -38.90
C VAL A 241 7.22 29.34 -39.92
N GLU A 242 6.90 29.97 -41.04
CA GLU A 242 7.85 30.36 -42.02
C GLU A 242 8.62 31.59 -41.49
N GLN A 243 9.94 31.59 -41.66
CA GLN A 243 10.81 32.66 -41.22
C GLN A 243 11.62 33.18 -42.39
N ILE A 244 11.60 34.50 -42.59
CA ILE A 244 12.48 35.21 -43.51
C ILE A 244 13.12 36.37 -42.74
N THR A 245 14.26 36.83 -43.18
CA THR A 245 14.92 38.00 -42.60
C THR A 245 14.42 39.29 -43.22
N ILE A 246 14.53 40.41 -42.51
CA ILE A 246 14.23 41.73 -43.09
C ILE A 246 15.13 41.99 -44.28
N LYS A 247 16.39 41.58 -44.25
CA LYS A 247 17.31 41.71 -45.35
C LYS A 247 16.81 40.95 -46.60
N GLU A 248 16.47 39.68 -46.47
CA GLU A 248 15.91 38.85 -47.58
C GLU A 248 14.64 39.48 -48.17
N LEU A 249 13.74 40.03 -47.31
CA LEU A 249 12.54 40.70 -47.76
C LEU A 249 12.83 41.88 -48.65
N PHE A 250 13.87 42.68 -48.34
CA PHE A 250 14.21 43.87 -49.09
C PHE A 250 15.22 43.65 -50.25
N ASP A 251 15.91 42.50 -50.24
CA ASP A 251 16.85 42.13 -51.33
C ASP A 251 16.11 41.60 -52.58
N ASP A 252 14.89 41.01 -52.42
CA ASP A 252 14.05 40.53 -53.54
C ASP A 252 12.58 40.96 -53.32
N GLU A 253 12.11 41.81 -54.25
CA GLU A 253 10.72 42.33 -54.19
C GLU A 253 9.65 41.23 -54.26
N ASN A 254 9.93 40.05 -54.86
CA ASN A 254 9.01 38.95 -54.89
C ASN A 254 8.72 38.39 -53.49
N ASN A 255 9.61 38.59 -52.52
CA ASN A 255 9.41 38.12 -51.14
C ASN A 255 8.26 38.83 -50.41
N PHE A 256 7.82 40.01 -50.88
CA PHE A 256 6.64 40.67 -50.34
C PHE A 256 5.34 39.86 -50.56
N GLU A 257 5.24 39.03 -51.59
CA GLU A 257 4.10 38.15 -51.80
C GLU A 257 3.96 37.11 -50.68
N LEU A 258 5.06 36.74 -49.99
CA LEU A 258 5.03 35.83 -48.85
C LEU A 258 4.26 36.41 -47.67
N LEU A 259 4.13 37.73 -47.57
CA LEU A 259 3.43 38.42 -46.50
C LEU A 259 1.92 38.45 -46.67
N LYS A 260 1.43 38.19 -47.90
CA LYS A 260 0.04 38.37 -48.26
C LYS A 260 -0.90 37.48 -47.44
N ASP A 261 -1.95 38.07 -46.87
CA ASP A 261 -2.97 37.42 -46.03
C ASP A 261 -2.43 36.69 -44.78
N ARG A 262 -1.16 36.90 -44.41
CA ARG A 262 -0.53 36.30 -43.24
C ARG A 262 -0.48 37.27 -42.06
N ILE A 263 -0.33 36.70 -40.85
CA ILE A 263 0.08 37.46 -39.68
C ILE A 263 1.61 37.57 -39.70
N VAL A 264 2.13 38.77 -39.74
CA VAL A 264 3.55 39.03 -39.78
C VAL A 264 4.02 39.45 -38.39
N ILE A 265 4.95 38.72 -37.80
CA ILE A 265 5.61 39.09 -36.55
C ILE A 265 6.99 39.63 -36.87
N ILE A 266 7.27 40.88 -36.51
CA ILE A 266 8.58 41.51 -36.72
C ILE A 266 9.30 41.54 -35.38
N GLY A 267 10.47 40.89 -35.27
CA GLY A 267 11.17 40.87 -34.00
C GLY A 267 12.60 40.40 -34.07
N ALA A 268 13.31 40.59 -32.98
CA ALA A 268 14.74 40.34 -32.84
C ALA A 268 15.05 38.85 -32.70
N THR A 269 15.80 38.28 -33.64
CA THR A 269 16.30 36.90 -33.57
C THR A 269 17.84 36.85 -33.46
N ALA A 270 18.50 37.99 -33.58
CA ALA A 270 19.93 38.10 -33.43
C ALA A 270 20.39 37.84 -31.99
N ARG A 271 21.33 36.94 -31.80
CA ARG A 271 21.86 36.58 -30.47
C ARG A 271 22.40 37.80 -29.67
N VAL A 272 22.93 38.78 -30.37
CA VAL A 272 23.46 40.01 -29.77
C VAL A 272 22.38 40.86 -29.08
N LEU A 273 21.10 40.64 -29.39
CA LEU A 273 19.98 41.36 -28.79
C LEU A 273 19.40 40.63 -27.56
N HIS A 274 19.98 39.51 -27.18
CA HIS A 274 19.71 38.75 -25.94
C HIS A 274 18.25 38.30 -25.70
N ASP A 275 17.42 38.26 -26.74
CA ASP A 275 16.03 37.78 -26.65
C ASP A 275 15.94 36.27 -26.96
N ILE A 276 16.66 35.45 -26.16
CA ILE A 276 16.73 33.99 -26.32
C ILE A 276 16.26 33.32 -25.03
N HIS A 277 15.34 32.42 -25.18
CA HIS A 277 14.74 31.65 -24.10
C HIS A 277 15.07 30.16 -24.20
N GLN A 278 15.19 29.49 -23.07
CA GLN A 278 15.27 28.02 -23.03
C GLN A 278 13.87 27.41 -23.08
N SER A 279 13.60 26.55 -24.03
CA SER A 279 12.35 25.84 -24.13
C SER A 279 12.54 24.32 -23.84
N PRO A 280 11.47 23.54 -23.64
CA PRO A 280 11.56 22.08 -23.55
C PRO A 280 12.20 21.40 -24.77
N ILE A 281 12.15 22.02 -25.92
CA ILE A 281 12.62 21.44 -27.20
C ILE A 281 14.02 21.90 -27.51
N SER A 282 14.23 23.23 -27.54
CA SER A 282 15.51 23.86 -27.91
C SER A 282 15.57 25.31 -27.42
N GLU A 283 16.67 26.00 -27.68
CA GLU A 283 16.70 27.46 -27.63
C GLU A 283 15.69 28.04 -28.62
N ILE A 284 15.01 29.10 -28.22
CA ILE A 284 13.96 29.76 -29.00
C ILE A 284 14.02 31.27 -28.77
N THR A 285 13.71 32.04 -29.80
CA THR A 285 13.69 33.52 -29.70
C THR A 285 12.33 34.01 -29.21
N GLY A 286 12.30 35.21 -28.56
CA GLY A 286 11.05 35.82 -28.09
C GLY A 286 9.98 35.96 -29.18
N PRO A 287 10.30 36.49 -30.38
CA PRO A 287 9.34 36.58 -31.48
C PRO A 287 8.76 35.21 -31.89
N MET A 288 9.58 34.14 -31.85
CA MET A 288 9.10 32.78 -32.13
C MET A 288 8.18 32.28 -31.04
N LEU A 289 8.37 32.66 -29.76
CA LEU A 289 7.45 32.36 -28.69
C LEU A 289 6.09 33.05 -28.88
N ILE A 290 6.07 34.27 -29.42
CA ILE A 290 4.82 34.95 -29.82
C ILE A 290 4.12 34.16 -30.94
N CYS A 291 4.86 33.70 -31.95
CA CYS A 291 4.31 32.86 -33.01
C CYS A 291 3.67 31.59 -32.43
N ASN A 292 4.34 30.89 -31.52
CA ASN A 292 3.80 29.71 -30.85
C ASN A 292 2.59 30.06 -29.99
N SER A 293 2.53 31.20 -29.32
CA SER A 293 1.36 31.62 -28.53
C SER A 293 0.14 31.89 -29.39
N ILE A 294 0.34 32.52 -30.56
CA ILE A 294 -0.73 32.73 -31.56
C ILE A 294 -1.24 31.39 -32.08
N ALA A 295 -0.34 30.49 -32.44
CA ALA A 295 -0.67 29.16 -32.92
C ALA A 295 -1.43 28.35 -31.87
N THR A 296 -0.96 28.39 -30.62
CA THR A 296 -1.58 27.69 -29.48
C THR A 296 -3.02 28.15 -29.26
N LEU A 297 -3.26 29.45 -29.23
CA LEU A 297 -4.59 30.02 -29.05
C LEU A 297 -5.48 29.78 -30.26
N GLY A 298 -4.95 30.00 -31.47
CA GLY A 298 -5.68 29.83 -32.73
C GLY A 298 -6.11 28.39 -32.99
N ALA A 299 -5.29 27.41 -32.61
CA ALA A 299 -5.64 25.99 -32.68
C ALA A 299 -6.67 25.56 -31.62
N GLY A 300 -6.88 26.38 -30.57
CA GLY A 300 -7.82 26.08 -29.50
C GLY A 300 -7.45 24.89 -28.62
N ARG A 301 -6.22 24.39 -28.70
CA ARG A 301 -5.71 23.22 -27.98
C ARG A 301 -4.73 23.60 -26.89
N PHE A 302 -5.10 24.56 -26.05
CA PHE A 302 -4.25 24.98 -24.95
C PHE A 302 -4.76 24.46 -23.62
N GLN A 303 -3.84 24.27 -22.68
CA GLN A 303 -4.12 23.91 -21.31
C GLN A 303 -3.86 25.08 -20.40
N LEU A 304 -4.84 25.40 -19.58
CA LEU A 304 -4.69 26.41 -18.55
C LEU A 304 -3.95 25.83 -17.35
N LEU A 305 -2.89 26.50 -16.95
CA LEU A 305 -2.21 26.19 -15.69
C LEU A 305 -3.05 26.75 -14.53
N ASN A 306 -3.40 25.89 -13.59
CA ASN A 306 -4.17 26.30 -12.43
C ASN A 306 -3.42 25.90 -11.15
N ASP A 307 -2.77 26.87 -10.56
CA ASP A 307 -1.95 26.68 -9.34
C ASP A 307 -2.76 27.01 -8.06
N ASN A 308 -4.07 26.66 -8.04
CA ASN A 308 -4.92 26.89 -6.90
C ASN A 308 -4.68 25.79 -5.84
N LEU A 309 -4.32 26.20 -4.60
CA LEU A 309 -4.11 25.33 -3.45
C LEU A 309 -5.29 24.38 -3.21
N LEU A 310 -6.54 24.88 -3.30
CA LEU A 310 -7.75 24.08 -3.11
C LEU A 310 -7.81 22.91 -4.11
N ARG A 311 -7.44 23.16 -5.36
CA ARG A 311 -7.43 22.15 -6.41
C ARG A 311 -6.35 21.10 -6.18
N ARG A 312 -5.16 21.52 -5.76
CA ARG A 312 -4.07 20.60 -5.38
C ARG A 312 -4.50 19.70 -4.23
N LEU A 313 -5.19 20.25 -3.23
CA LEU A 313 -5.80 19.50 -2.14
C LEU A 313 -6.83 18.49 -2.65
N LEU A 314 -7.70 18.86 -3.57
CA LEU A 314 -8.69 17.94 -4.16
C LEU A 314 -8.05 16.76 -4.87
N TYR A 315 -7.02 16.98 -5.69
CA TYR A 315 -6.29 15.90 -6.35
C TYR A 315 -5.54 15.02 -5.35
N TYR A 316 -4.96 15.60 -4.31
CA TYR A 316 -4.34 14.87 -3.23
C TYR A 316 -5.34 13.95 -2.52
N PHE A 317 -6.50 14.49 -2.12
CA PHE A 317 -7.55 13.70 -1.47
C PHE A 317 -8.14 12.65 -2.40
N ALA A 318 -8.28 12.93 -3.69
CA ALA A 318 -8.72 11.94 -4.67
C ALA A 318 -7.75 10.75 -4.75
N GLY A 319 -6.45 11.00 -4.79
CA GLY A 319 -5.42 9.96 -4.76
C GLY A 319 -5.46 9.14 -3.47
N ALA A 320 -5.60 9.79 -2.32
CA ALA A 320 -5.71 9.14 -1.03
C ALA A 320 -6.98 8.28 -0.90
N LEU A 321 -8.14 8.79 -1.33
CA LEU A 321 -9.40 8.04 -1.35
C LEU A 321 -9.32 6.82 -2.27
N MET A 322 -8.70 6.97 -3.44
CA MET A 322 -8.50 5.86 -4.37
C MET A 322 -7.59 4.78 -3.75
N ALA A 323 -6.54 5.18 -3.03
CA ALA A 323 -5.70 4.25 -2.28
C ALA A 323 -6.51 3.52 -1.20
N ILE A 324 -7.29 4.23 -0.40
CA ILE A 324 -8.14 3.63 0.64
C ILE A 324 -9.10 2.60 0.02
N PHE A 325 -9.74 2.94 -1.09
CA PHE A 325 -10.68 2.07 -1.76
C PHE A 325 -10.00 0.79 -2.30
N ILE A 326 -8.89 0.94 -3.03
CA ILE A 326 -8.17 -0.18 -3.63
C ILE A 326 -7.53 -1.06 -2.54
N PHE A 327 -6.85 -0.47 -1.56
CA PHE A 327 -6.13 -1.23 -0.54
C PHE A 327 -7.05 -1.87 0.51
N SER A 328 -8.27 -1.35 0.73
CA SER A 328 -9.18 -1.92 1.71
C SER A 328 -9.79 -3.25 1.30
N ASP A 329 -10.04 -3.45 0.01
CA ASP A 329 -10.70 -4.65 -0.50
C ASP A 329 -9.73 -5.76 -0.96
N PHE A 330 -8.51 -5.41 -1.35
CA PHE A 330 -7.57 -6.33 -2.02
C PHE A 330 -6.53 -6.99 -1.11
N LEU A 331 -6.45 -6.64 0.18
CA LEU A 331 -5.34 -7.07 1.04
C LEU A 331 -5.37 -8.54 1.46
N LYS A 332 -6.45 -9.26 1.22
CA LYS A 332 -6.51 -10.67 1.65
C LYS A 332 -5.82 -11.64 0.69
N ASP A 333 -5.76 -11.35 -0.62
CA ASP A 333 -5.34 -12.39 -1.59
C ASP A 333 -4.43 -11.96 -2.76
N ASN A 334 -4.14 -10.66 -3.01
CA ASN A 334 -3.49 -10.31 -4.28
C ASN A 334 -2.53 -9.10 -4.24
N ILE A 335 -1.34 -9.28 -3.69
CA ILE A 335 -0.20 -8.33 -3.83
C ILE A 335 0.05 -7.95 -5.30
N ARG A 336 -0.19 -8.87 -6.26
CA ARG A 336 -0.03 -8.61 -7.69
C ARG A 336 -0.99 -7.52 -8.20
N GLN A 337 -2.25 -7.53 -7.78
CA GLN A 337 -3.24 -6.52 -8.21
C GLN A 337 -2.92 -5.15 -7.62
N MET A 338 -2.39 -5.10 -6.39
CA MET A 338 -1.92 -3.89 -5.75
C MET A 338 -0.76 -3.25 -6.54
N ILE A 339 0.22 -4.05 -6.96
CA ILE A 339 1.34 -3.59 -7.78
C ILE A 339 0.84 -3.10 -9.14
N VAL A 340 -0.06 -3.83 -9.79
CA VAL A 340 -0.65 -3.41 -11.08
C VAL A 340 -1.41 -2.09 -10.94
N SER A 341 -2.24 -1.92 -9.91
CA SER A 341 -2.96 -0.66 -9.66
C SER A 341 -2.02 0.50 -9.40
N TRP A 342 -0.94 0.27 -8.65
CA TRP A 342 0.09 1.27 -8.38
C TRP A 342 0.83 1.71 -9.65
N LEU A 343 1.13 0.79 -10.56
CA LEU A 343 1.78 1.08 -11.84
C LEU A 343 0.83 1.73 -12.85
N MET A 344 -0.45 1.35 -12.84
CA MET A 344 -1.44 1.87 -13.80
C MET A 344 -1.90 3.29 -13.46
N LEU A 345 -1.93 3.69 -12.19
CA LEU A 345 -2.39 5.02 -11.80
C LEU A 345 -1.60 6.17 -12.46
N PRO A 346 -0.25 6.21 -12.42
CA PRO A 346 0.50 7.27 -13.10
C PRO A 346 0.28 7.27 -14.62
N VAL A 347 0.07 6.10 -15.22
CA VAL A 347 -0.24 5.98 -16.66
C VAL A 347 -1.59 6.62 -16.98
N LEU A 348 -2.63 6.32 -16.20
CA LEU A 348 -3.95 6.92 -16.37
C LEU A 348 -3.93 8.43 -16.14
N LEU A 349 -3.25 8.90 -15.08
CA LEU A 349 -3.11 10.32 -14.80
C LEU A 349 -2.29 11.03 -15.89
N PHE A 350 -1.28 10.37 -16.46
CA PHE A 350 -0.53 10.88 -17.59
C PHE A 350 -1.45 11.07 -18.81
N PHE A 351 -2.24 10.06 -19.19
CA PHE A 351 -3.20 10.21 -20.29
C PHE A 351 -4.25 11.29 -19.98
N TYR A 352 -4.75 11.36 -18.77
CA TYR A 352 -5.66 12.44 -18.34
C TYR A 352 -5.02 13.83 -18.47
N SER A 353 -3.71 13.96 -18.32
CA SER A 353 -2.99 15.23 -18.47
C SER A 353 -3.05 15.79 -19.89
N PHE A 354 -3.44 15.00 -20.90
CA PHE A 354 -3.68 15.47 -22.27
C PHE A 354 -5.08 16.09 -22.46
N ALA A 355 -5.96 16.05 -21.46
CA ALA A 355 -7.26 16.72 -21.54
C ALA A 355 -7.08 18.25 -21.69
N PRO A 356 -7.92 18.93 -22.51
CA PRO A 356 -7.66 20.29 -22.98
C PRO A 356 -7.75 21.39 -21.91
N LEU A 357 -8.41 21.14 -20.79
CA LEU A 357 -8.79 22.24 -19.89
C LEU A 357 -7.84 22.50 -18.71
N ASP A 358 -7.09 21.48 -18.25
CA ASP A 358 -6.30 21.64 -17.03
C ASP A 358 -5.15 20.64 -16.95
N HIS A 359 -4.00 21.07 -16.46
CA HIS A 359 -2.88 20.17 -16.16
C HIS A 359 -2.99 19.68 -14.71
N PRO A 360 -3.39 18.41 -14.46
CA PRO A 360 -3.44 17.87 -13.10
C PRO A 360 -2.03 17.70 -12.53
N PRO A 361 -1.83 17.86 -11.22
CA PRO A 361 -0.57 17.55 -10.55
C PRO A 361 -0.41 16.02 -10.43
N VAL A 362 0.01 15.38 -11.52
CA VAL A 362 0.11 13.91 -11.67
C VAL A 362 0.96 13.30 -10.55
N ILE A 363 2.13 13.89 -10.32
CA ILE A 363 3.07 13.37 -9.31
C ILE A 363 2.52 13.50 -7.90
N LEU A 364 1.88 14.62 -7.57
CA LEU A 364 1.27 14.83 -6.26
C LEU A 364 0.16 13.79 -5.98
N THR A 365 -0.69 13.52 -6.97
CA THR A 365 -1.77 12.53 -6.85
C THR A 365 -1.23 11.12 -6.68
N TRP A 366 -0.25 10.75 -7.49
CA TRP A 366 0.42 9.45 -7.39
C TRP A 366 1.17 9.27 -6.07
N PHE A 367 1.85 10.33 -5.61
CA PHE A 367 2.57 10.32 -4.33
C PHE A 367 1.59 10.15 -3.16
N ALA A 368 0.47 10.88 -3.15
CA ALA A 368 -0.59 10.71 -2.15
C ALA A 368 -1.15 9.28 -2.12
N PHE A 369 -1.39 8.70 -3.29
CA PHE A 369 -1.80 7.31 -3.43
C PHE A 369 -0.78 6.35 -2.82
N THR A 370 0.50 6.53 -3.15
CA THR A 370 1.59 5.66 -2.67
C THR A 370 1.76 5.73 -1.16
N VAL A 371 1.85 6.93 -0.59
CA VAL A 371 2.01 7.13 0.87
C VAL A 371 0.82 6.57 1.63
N THR A 372 -0.40 6.85 1.17
CA THR A 372 -1.61 6.34 1.81
C THR A 372 -1.65 4.80 1.73
N GLY A 373 -1.28 4.22 0.60
CA GLY A 373 -1.20 2.77 0.43
C GLY A 373 -0.19 2.11 1.37
N ILE A 374 1.00 2.67 1.52
CA ILE A 374 2.02 2.19 2.47
C ILE A 374 1.51 2.25 3.91
N VAL A 375 0.89 3.36 4.32
CA VAL A 375 0.34 3.51 5.68
C VAL A 375 -0.73 2.47 5.95
N ILE A 376 -1.68 2.28 5.03
CA ILE A 376 -2.72 1.26 5.16
C ILE A 376 -2.10 -0.14 5.25
N PHE A 377 -1.12 -0.46 4.40
CA PHE A 377 -0.42 -1.74 4.43
C PHE A 377 0.24 -2.01 5.79
N ILE A 378 0.98 -1.04 6.33
CA ILE A 378 1.64 -1.16 7.64
C ILE A 378 0.59 -1.38 8.74
N LEU A 379 -0.49 -0.60 8.76
CA LEU A 379 -1.56 -0.72 9.77
C LEU A 379 -2.22 -2.10 9.74
N LEU A 380 -2.50 -2.63 8.54
CA LEU A 380 -3.13 -3.95 8.40
C LEU A 380 -2.20 -5.08 8.82
N ARG A 381 -0.90 -4.99 8.50
CA ARG A 381 0.11 -5.94 8.99
C ARG A 381 0.26 -5.88 10.51
N PHE A 382 0.23 -4.70 11.08
CA PHE A 382 0.27 -4.55 12.54
C PHE A 382 -0.94 -5.22 13.23
N LEU A 383 -2.15 -5.04 12.66
CA LEU A 383 -3.36 -5.69 13.17
C LEU A 383 -3.29 -7.22 13.07
N GLU A 384 -2.85 -7.75 11.94
CA GLU A 384 -2.67 -9.18 11.73
C GLU A 384 -1.69 -9.79 12.76
N ILE A 385 -0.56 -9.12 12.98
CA ILE A 385 0.44 -9.53 13.97
C ILE A 385 -0.14 -9.46 15.40
N SER A 386 -0.94 -8.43 15.72
CA SER A 386 -1.53 -8.28 17.05
C SER A 386 -2.58 -9.36 17.34
N GLU A 387 -3.43 -9.72 16.36
CA GLU A 387 -4.38 -10.82 16.48
C GLU A 387 -3.65 -12.17 16.67
N LEU A 388 -2.59 -12.40 15.90
CA LEU A 388 -1.79 -13.63 16.02
C LEU A 388 -1.11 -13.72 17.40
N ARG A 389 -0.56 -12.61 17.90
CA ARG A 389 0.04 -12.56 19.26
C ARG A 389 -0.99 -12.85 20.34
N GLN A 390 -2.20 -12.31 20.23
CA GLN A 390 -3.26 -12.57 21.17
C GLN A 390 -3.65 -14.05 21.19
N GLN A 391 -3.77 -14.68 20.01
CA GLN A 391 -4.06 -16.12 19.91
C GLN A 391 -2.96 -16.99 20.53
N ILE A 392 -1.70 -16.64 20.31
CA ILE A 392 -0.56 -17.34 20.93
C ILE A 392 -0.60 -17.19 22.45
N LEU A 393 -0.83 -15.99 22.97
CA LEU A 393 -0.89 -15.75 24.41
C LEU A 393 -2.04 -16.50 25.09
N GLU A 394 -3.22 -16.54 24.45
CA GLU A 394 -4.36 -17.31 24.93
C GLU A 394 -4.03 -18.82 24.99
N ALA A 395 -3.33 -19.34 23.97
CA ALA A 395 -2.88 -20.72 23.93
C ALA A 395 -1.85 -21.04 25.04
N GLU A 396 -0.87 -20.17 25.25
CA GLU A 396 0.13 -20.30 26.33
C GLU A 396 -0.52 -20.30 27.73
N ILE A 397 -1.48 -19.41 27.97
CA ILE A 397 -2.21 -19.35 29.23
C ILE A 397 -2.98 -20.66 29.46
N CYS A 398 -3.71 -21.14 28.46
CA CYS A 398 -4.43 -22.41 28.54
C CYS A 398 -3.48 -23.58 28.81
N GLY A 399 -2.35 -23.67 28.14
CA GLY A 399 -1.34 -24.70 28.35
C GLY A 399 -0.73 -24.65 29.75
N THR A 400 -0.48 -23.44 30.28
CA THR A 400 0.02 -23.27 31.65
C THR A 400 -1.00 -23.75 32.70
N ILE A 401 -2.29 -23.43 32.48
CA ILE A 401 -3.36 -23.92 33.36
C ILE A 401 -3.46 -25.45 33.29
N GLN A 402 -3.41 -26.01 32.08
CA GLN A 402 -3.52 -27.46 31.87
C GLN A 402 -2.39 -28.24 32.54
N LYS A 403 -1.15 -27.73 32.52
CA LYS A 403 -0.01 -28.36 33.22
C LYS A 403 -0.26 -28.60 34.69
N ASN A 404 -1.04 -27.74 35.35
CA ASN A 404 -1.41 -27.90 36.74
C ASN A 404 -2.48 -29.00 36.99
N PHE A 405 -3.08 -29.56 35.94
CA PHE A 405 -4.04 -30.66 36.07
C PHE A 405 -3.40 -32.04 36.12
N PHE A 406 -2.18 -32.16 35.66
CA PHE A 406 -1.40 -33.38 35.75
C PHE A 406 -0.87 -33.58 37.17
N PRO A 407 -0.72 -34.82 37.63
CA PRO A 407 -0.07 -35.09 38.91
C PRO A 407 1.32 -34.46 38.98
N SER A 408 1.59 -33.72 40.04
CA SER A 408 2.88 -33.01 40.24
C SER A 408 4.00 -33.94 40.68
N GLU A 409 3.65 -35.07 41.26
CA GLU A 409 4.60 -36.03 41.83
C GLU A 409 4.21 -37.47 41.42
N ASN A 410 5.21 -38.32 41.40
CA ASN A 410 4.97 -39.77 41.20
C ASN A 410 4.24 -40.34 42.42
N LEU A 411 3.30 -41.21 42.21
CA LEU A 411 2.68 -41.93 43.28
C LEU A 411 3.53 -43.17 43.58
N VAL A 412 4.08 -43.22 44.79
CA VAL A 412 4.80 -44.40 45.30
C VAL A 412 4.09 -44.89 46.53
N ASP A 413 3.71 -46.17 46.57
CA ASP A 413 3.11 -46.83 47.72
C ASP A 413 4.10 -47.85 48.32
N GLN A 414 4.19 -47.91 49.66
CA GLN A 414 5.10 -48.82 50.36
C GLN A 414 4.88 -50.32 50.04
N ARG A 415 3.72 -50.67 49.45
CA ARG A 415 3.40 -52.01 49.02
C ARG A 415 3.92 -52.38 47.64
N GLY A 416 4.81 -51.56 47.06
CA GLY A 416 5.46 -51.82 45.80
C GLY A 416 4.67 -51.34 44.56
N LEU A 417 3.76 -50.38 44.72
CA LEU A 417 3.09 -49.74 43.58
C LEU A 417 3.78 -48.41 43.26
N THR A 418 4.11 -48.20 41.99
CA THR A 418 4.60 -46.91 41.48
C THR A 418 3.78 -46.52 40.26
N CYS A 419 3.23 -45.29 40.22
CA CYS A 419 2.59 -44.70 39.05
C CYS A 419 3.39 -43.52 38.57
N TYR A 420 3.69 -43.46 37.28
CA TYR A 420 4.38 -42.35 36.62
C TYR A 420 3.73 -42.07 35.26
N GLY A 421 3.49 -40.81 34.96
CA GLY A 421 2.92 -40.39 33.69
C GLY A 421 3.65 -39.20 33.08
N ARG A 422 3.65 -39.13 31.77
CA ARG A 422 4.14 -37.98 31.02
C ARG A 422 3.26 -37.70 29.82
N CYS A 423 2.90 -36.42 29.63
CA CYS A 423 2.19 -35.92 28.49
C CYS A 423 3.06 -34.90 27.75
N ILE A 424 3.20 -35.03 26.46
CA ILE A 424 3.86 -34.10 25.54
C ILE A 424 2.79 -33.60 24.59
N PRO A 425 2.23 -32.40 24.82
CA PRO A 425 1.19 -31.86 23.94
C PRO A 425 1.79 -31.49 22.59
N GLN A 426 1.02 -31.66 21.52
CA GLN A 426 1.38 -31.22 20.16
C GLN A 426 1.58 -29.70 20.07
N LYS A 427 0.77 -28.95 20.80
CA LYS A 427 0.79 -27.47 20.91
C LYS A 427 0.86 -27.07 22.38
N ASP A 428 0.71 -25.78 22.65
CA ASP A 428 0.75 -25.25 24.02
C ASP A 428 -0.32 -25.89 24.92
N ALA A 429 -1.46 -26.33 24.39
CA ALA A 429 -2.51 -27.04 25.11
C ALA A 429 -2.98 -28.26 24.31
N GLY A 430 -3.17 -29.40 24.97
CA GLY A 430 -3.52 -30.70 24.38
C GLY A 430 -4.93 -31.19 24.68
N GLY A 431 -5.36 -32.25 23.97
CA GLY A 431 -6.57 -33.03 24.21
C GLY A 431 -6.36 -34.16 25.19
N ASP A 432 -5.12 -34.56 25.41
CA ASP A 432 -4.79 -35.65 26.33
C ASP A 432 -4.85 -35.22 27.79
N PHE A 433 -5.26 -36.17 28.62
CA PHE A 433 -5.37 -36.03 30.05
C PHE A 433 -5.06 -37.35 30.74
N TYR A 434 -4.25 -37.33 31.78
CA TYR A 434 -4.08 -38.46 32.70
C TYR A 434 -4.10 -38.00 34.14
N ASP A 435 -4.48 -38.94 35.02
CA ASP A 435 -4.52 -38.73 36.46
C ASP A 435 -4.29 -40.04 37.22
N PHE A 436 -3.77 -39.93 38.44
CA PHE A 436 -3.69 -41.00 39.40
C PHE A 436 -3.65 -40.48 40.82
N PHE A 437 -4.31 -41.13 41.77
CA PHE A 437 -4.32 -40.78 43.16
C PHE A 437 -4.80 -41.94 44.05
N LYS A 438 -4.49 -41.85 45.37
CA LYS A 438 -4.93 -42.82 46.36
C LYS A 438 -6.40 -42.59 46.69
N LEU A 439 -7.17 -43.66 46.67
CA LEU A 439 -8.53 -43.74 47.19
C LEU A 439 -8.52 -44.26 48.65
N GLN A 440 -9.69 -44.29 49.29
CA GLN A 440 -9.88 -44.94 50.57
C GLN A 440 -9.69 -46.46 50.40
N ASN A 441 -9.50 -47.18 51.54
CA ASN A 441 -9.38 -48.63 51.59
C ASN A 441 -8.24 -49.22 50.75
N ASN A 442 -7.05 -48.60 50.80
CA ASN A 442 -5.84 -49.05 50.09
C ASN A 442 -6.00 -49.26 48.57
N LYS A 443 -6.86 -48.48 47.96
CA LYS A 443 -7.05 -48.48 46.52
C LYS A 443 -6.35 -47.32 45.85
N VAL A 444 -5.93 -47.48 44.62
CA VAL A 444 -5.35 -46.43 43.77
C VAL A 444 -6.15 -46.34 42.48
N PHE A 445 -6.56 -45.13 42.16
CA PHE A 445 -7.21 -44.80 40.90
C PHE A 445 -6.20 -44.34 39.88
N PHE A 446 -6.41 -44.62 38.62
CA PHE A 446 -5.75 -44.00 37.49
C PHE A 446 -6.71 -43.85 36.31
N MET A 447 -6.43 -42.88 35.43
CA MET A 447 -7.18 -42.62 34.21
C MET A 447 -6.27 -42.01 33.15
N LEU A 448 -6.50 -42.35 31.89
CA LEU A 448 -6.02 -41.66 30.73
C LEU A 448 -7.17 -41.44 29.78
N GLY A 449 -7.28 -40.28 29.19
CA GLY A 449 -8.29 -39.93 28.23
C GLY A 449 -7.76 -38.97 27.17
N ASP A 450 -8.29 -39.09 25.97
CA ASP A 450 -7.96 -38.29 24.82
C ASP A 450 -9.22 -37.70 24.18
N VAL A 451 -9.23 -36.40 23.94
CA VAL A 451 -10.36 -35.62 23.39
C VAL A 451 -10.17 -35.40 21.90
N THR A 452 -11.16 -35.75 21.11
CA THR A 452 -11.15 -35.53 19.66
C THR A 452 -10.77 -34.10 19.27
N GLY A 453 -9.66 -33.95 18.51
CA GLY A 453 -9.06 -32.67 18.05
C GLY A 453 -8.12 -32.07 19.09
N HIS A 454 -7.44 -31.03 18.74
CA HIS A 454 -6.31 -30.47 19.51
C HIS A 454 -6.54 -29.00 19.91
N GLY A 455 -5.66 -28.48 20.76
CA GLY A 455 -5.61 -27.09 21.17
C GLY A 455 -6.64 -26.68 22.23
N ILE A 456 -6.87 -25.38 22.40
CA ILE A 456 -7.66 -24.79 23.50
C ILE A 456 -9.04 -25.45 23.68
N SER A 457 -9.73 -25.75 22.59
CA SER A 457 -11.09 -26.34 22.68
C SER A 457 -11.09 -27.77 23.20
N ALA A 458 -10.03 -28.55 22.95
CA ALA A 458 -9.86 -29.89 23.51
C ALA A 458 -9.44 -29.82 25.00
N SER A 459 -8.52 -28.92 25.33
CA SER A 459 -8.06 -28.71 26.70
C SER A 459 -9.18 -28.24 27.65
N MET A 460 -10.18 -27.53 27.15
CA MET A 460 -11.37 -27.19 27.95
C MET A 460 -12.18 -28.45 28.32
N ILE A 461 -12.25 -29.44 27.46
CA ILE A 461 -12.95 -30.69 27.76
C ILE A 461 -12.17 -31.55 28.76
N THR A 462 -10.83 -31.59 28.65
CA THR A 462 -9.99 -32.25 29.66
C THR A 462 -10.14 -31.62 31.04
N THR A 463 -10.26 -30.27 31.11
CA THR A 463 -10.56 -29.54 32.35
C THR A 463 -11.89 -30.00 32.97
N VAL A 464 -12.93 -30.16 32.16
CA VAL A 464 -14.23 -30.66 32.60
C VAL A 464 -14.12 -32.09 33.10
N ALA A 465 -13.43 -32.97 32.37
CA ALA A 465 -13.23 -34.37 32.78
C ALA A 465 -12.49 -34.43 34.14
N LYS A 466 -11.39 -33.65 34.32
CA LYS A 466 -10.66 -33.53 35.58
C LYS A 466 -11.56 -33.07 36.73
N THR A 467 -12.40 -32.07 36.48
CA THR A 467 -13.35 -31.58 37.50
C THR A 467 -14.31 -32.68 37.96
N VAL A 468 -14.86 -33.45 37.02
CA VAL A 468 -15.75 -34.57 37.36
C VAL A 468 -14.98 -35.65 38.12
N VAL A 469 -13.74 -35.96 37.73
CA VAL A 469 -12.90 -36.93 38.46
C VAL A 469 -12.70 -36.49 39.90
N ILE A 470 -12.37 -35.23 40.16
CA ILE A 470 -12.19 -34.71 41.52
C ILE A 470 -13.48 -34.83 42.34
N LEU A 471 -14.62 -34.42 41.78
CA LEU A 471 -15.91 -34.45 42.48
C LEU A 471 -16.38 -35.88 42.77
N GLU A 472 -16.14 -36.81 41.87
CA GLU A 472 -16.50 -38.23 42.09
C GLU A 472 -15.54 -38.91 43.10
N ALA A 473 -14.25 -38.53 43.10
CA ALA A 473 -13.24 -39.06 44.02
C ALA A 473 -13.53 -38.73 45.52
N GLU A 474 -14.23 -37.65 45.78
CA GLU A 474 -14.63 -37.24 47.15
C GLU A 474 -15.80 -38.10 47.71
N LYS A 475 -16.48 -38.89 46.88
CA LYS A 475 -17.62 -39.73 47.30
C LYS A 475 -17.13 -40.99 48.03
N GLN A 476 -17.83 -41.38 49.09
CA GLN A 476 -17.51 -42.60 49.84
C GLN A 476 -17.59 -43.87 49.00
N ASP A 477 -18.56 -43.93 48.05
CA ASP A 477 -18.80 -45.06 47.16
C ASP A 477 -18.27 -44.73 45.75
N PHE A 478 -16.96 -44.64 45.57
CA PHE A 478 -16.32 -44.36 44.28
C PHE A 478 -16.49 -45.56 43.34
N ASP A 479 -17.11 -45.31 42.17
CA ASP A 479 -17.39 -46.32 41.15
C ASP A 479 -16.95 -45.88 39.75
N LEU A 480 -16.15 -46.71 39.06
CA LEU A 480 -15.62 -46.45 37.73
C LEU A 480 -16.69 -46.25 36.68
N GLN A 481 -17.78 -47.07 36.74
CA GLN A 481 -18.85 -46.96 35.76
C GLN A 481 -19.59 -45.64 35.90
N ASN A 482 -19.90 -45.25 37.12
CA ASN A 482 -20.55 -43.95 37.38
C ASN A 482 -19.68 -42.79 36.98
N LEU A 483 -18.37 -42.79 37.31
CA LEU A 483 -17.43 -41.79 36.91
C LEU A 483 -17.42 -41.55 35.39
N LEU A 484 -17.20 -42.62 34.61
CA LEU A 484 -17.14 -42.49 33.15
C LEU A 484 -18.49 -42.06 32.54
N GLN A 485 -19.63 -42.50 33.14
CA GLN A 485 -20.96 -42.05 32.73
C GLN A 485 -21.17 -40.56 32.99
N GLU A 486 -20.74 -40.03 34.15
CA GLU A 486 -20.89 -38.61 34.49
C GLU A 486 -20.00 -37.74 33.61
N ILE A 487 -18.74 -38.15 33.33
CA ILE A 487 -17.87 -37.46 32.37
C ILE A 487 -18.55 -37.44 31.00
N GLY A 488 -19.02 -38.60 30.52
CA GLY A 488 -19.66 -38.69 29.21
C GLY A 488 -20.93 -37.84 29.07
N TYR A 489 -21.76 -37.81 30.12
CA TYR A 489 -22.97 -36.99 30.17
C TYR A 489 -22.64 -35.50 30.16
N THR A 490 -21.61 -35.10 30.93
CA THR A 490 -21.18 -33.73 31.04
C THR A 490 -20.60 -33.21 29.69
N ILE A 491 -19.72 -34.00 29.07
CA ILE A 491 -19.16 -33.67 27.73
C ILE A 491 -20.28 -33.55 26.70
N PHE A 492 -21.23 -34.52 26.66
CA PHE A 492 -22.35 -34.44 25.74
C PHE A 492 -23.19 -33.18 25.94
N SER A 493 -23.49 -32.83 27.18
CA SER A 493 -24.35 -31.71 27.53
C SER A 493 -23.70 -30.36 27.16
N MET A 494 -22.40 -30.26 27.30
CA MET A 494 -21.64 -29.04 26.96
C MET A 494 -21.39 -28.90 25.46
N THR A 495 -21.11 -29.99 24.76
CA THR A 495 -20.63 -29.95 23.37
C THR A 495 -21.71 -30.30 22.34
N ASN A 496 -22.83 -30.81 22.76
CA ASN A 496 -23.93 -31.27 21.90
C ASN A 496 -23.45 -32.20 20.76
N LYS A 497 -22.67 -33.23 21.10
CA LYS A 497 -22.03 -34.23 20.20
C LYS A 497 -20.87 -33.69 19.33
N ARG A 498 -20.42 -32.48 19.51
CA ARG A 498 -19.33 -31.93 18.68
C ARG A 498 -17.94 -32.41 19.11
N ARG A 499 -17.82 -32.88 20.32
CA ARG A 499 -16.58 -33.40 20.89
C ARG A 499 -16.84 -34.69 21.64
N MET A 500 -15.90 -35.61 21.58
CA MET A 500 -15.91 -36.88 22.24
C MET A 500 -14.58 -37.10 22.93
N MET A 501 -14.52 -37.98 23.91
CA MET A 501 -13.30 -38.34 24.63
C MET A 501 -13.18 -39.85 24.67
N SER A 502 -12.11 -40.41 24.16
CA SER A 502 -11.72 -41.78 24.46
C SER A 502 -11.14 -41.83 25.87
N ALA A 503 -11.41 -42.84 26.66
CA ALA A 503 -10.86 -42.94 27.99
C ALA A 503 -10.70 -44.38 28.48
N VAL A 504 -9.66 -44.61 29.27
CA VAL A 504 -9.50 -45.81 30.10
C VAL A 504 -9.26 -45.40 31.52
N ALA A 505 -9.91 -46.02 32.46
CA ALA A 505 -9.73 -45.79 33.88
C ALA A 505 -9.62 -47.12 34.64
N GLY A 506 -8.89 -47.11 35.75
CA GLY A 506 -8.71 -48.32 36.56
C GLY A 506 -8.68 -48.05 38.07
N ILE A 507 -9.03 -49.06 38.82
CA ILE A 507 -8.85 -49.14 40.28
C ILE A 507 -7.95 -50.33 40.58
N ILE A 508 -6.88 -50.07 41.30
CA ILE A 508 -5.96 -51.07 41.85
C ILE A 508 -6.29 -51.28 43.30
N ASP A 509 -6.72 -52.46 43.67
CA ASP A 509 -6.90 -52.87 45.05
C ASP A 509 -5.62 -53.53 45.53
N LEU A 510 -4.92 -52.86 46.45
CA LEU A 510 -3.59 -53.30 46.96
C LEU A 510 -3.76 -54.46 47.97
N ASP A 511 -4.94 -54.62 48.57
CA ASP A 511 -5.17 -55.68 49.54
C ASP A 511 -5.47 -57.01 48.85
N THR A 512 -6.30 -56.96 47.81
CA THR A 512 -6.70 -58.15 47.04
C THR A 512 -5.81 -58.43 45.83
N ARG A 513 -4.89 -57.49 45.50
CA ARG A 513 -4.05 -57.51 44.28
C ARG A 513 -4.88 -57.69 42.99
N LYS A 514 -5.99 -56.99 42.90
CA LYS A 514 -6.86 -56.96 41.75
C LYS A 514 -6.85 -55.61 41.04
N LEU A 515 -6.84 -55.67 39.73
CA LEU A 515 -6.96 -54.49 38.86
C LEU A 515 -8.33 -54.52 38.19
N THR A 516 -9.17 -53.54 38.46
CA THR A 516 -10.43 -53.34 37.76
C THR A 516 -10.24 -52.27 36.70
N LEU A 517 -10.42 -52.58 35.42
CA LEU A 517 -10.32 -51.69 34.28
C LEU A 517 -11.68 -51.42 33.68
N ALA A 518 -11.92 -50.16 33.29
CA ALA A 518 -13.08 -49.75 32.50
C ALA A 518 -12.61 -48.92 31.30
N SER A 519 -13.16 -49.15 30.11
CA SER A 519 -12.82 -48.44 28.90
C SER A 519 -14.03 -47.81 28.22
N ALA A 520 -13.82 -46.63 27.71
CA ALA A 520 -14.75 -45.86 26.90
C ALA A 520 -14.13 -45.56 25.52
N GLY A 521 -13.87 -46.61 24.73
CA GLY A 521 -13.37 -46.51 23.37
C GLY A 521 -11.91 -46.05 23.26
N HIS A 522 -11.13 -46.30 24.32
CA HIS A 522 -9.71 -46.02 24.33
C HIS A 522 -8.90 -47.21 23.81
N LEU A 523 -7.61 -46.96 23.47
CA LEU A 523 -6.67 -47.96 23.04
C LEU A 523 -6.50 -49.05 24.14
N PRO A 524 -6.17 -50.31 23.75
CA PRO A 524 -5.92 -51.35 24.71
C PRO A 524 -4.71 -51.06 25.59
N CYS A 525 -4.80 -51.32 26.88
CA CYS A 525 -3.64 -51.28 27.77
C CYS A 525 -2.72 -52.47 27.47
N VAL A 526 -1.44 -52.33 27.79
CA VAL A 526 -0.45 -53.40 27.64
C VAL A 526 0.09 -53.80 29.01
N MET A 527 -0.02 -55.09 29.34
CA MET A 527 0.60 -55.67 30.51
C MET A 527 1.92 -56.29 30.13
N LYS A 528 3.02 -55.79 30.68
CA LYS A 528 4.34 -56.40 30.58
C LYS A 528 4.61 -57.33 31.76
N THR A 529 4.99 -58.59 31.48
CA THR A 529 5.44 -59.55 32.48
C THR A 529 6.71 -60.24 31.95
N GLY A 530 7.82 -59.99 32.61
CA GLY A 530 9.13 -60.45 32.10
C GLY A 530 9.45 -59.81 30.77
N GLN A 531 9.67 -60.60 29.73
CA GLN A 531 9.92 -60.13 28.34
C GLN A 531 8.68 -60.20 27.44
N THR A 532 7.51 -60.42 27.99
CA THR A 532 6.27 -60.48 27.22
C THR A 532 5.41 -59.23 27.47
N ALA A 533 4.91 -58.63 26.38
CA ALA A 533 3.91 -57.55 26.41
C ALA A 533 2.61 -58.09 25.89
N THR A 534 1.56 -58.10 26.73
CA THR A 534 0.26 -58.69 26.40
C THR A 534 -0.80 -57.58 26.39
N GLU A 535 -1.55 -57.50 25.31
CA GLU A 535 -2.66 -56.57 25.15
C GLU A 535 -3.85 -56.95 26.06
N ILE A 536 -4.46 -55.96 26.67
CA ILE A 536 -5.70 -56.09 27.43
C ILE A 536 -6.84 -55.44 26.65
N PRO A 537 -7.57 -56.18 25.81
CA PRO A 537 -8.64 -55.60 25.01
C PRO A 537 -9.84 -55.25 25.89
N LEU A 538 -10.34 -54.03 25.73
CA LEU A 538 -11.52 -53.51 26.41
C LEU A 538 -12.35 -52.70 25.39
N PRO A 539 -13.36 -53.32 24.74
CA PRO A 539 -14.20 -52.64 23.80
C PRO A 539 -15.08 -51.58 24.48
N GLY A 540 -15.28 -50.45 23.83
CA GLY A 540 -16.11 -49.36 24.36
C GLY A 540 -16.49 -48.34 23.31
N LEU A 541 -17.36 -47.42 23.66
CA LEU A 541 -17.69 -46.25 22.85
C LEU A 541 -17.18 -45.00 23.56
N PRO A 542 -16.63 -44.01 22.82
CA PRO A 542 -16.14 -42.78 23.43
C PRO A 542 -17.19 -42.06 24.29
N LEU A 543 -16.74 -41.36 25.30
CA LEU A 543 -17.55 -40.50 26.16
C LEU A 543 -18.08 -39.30 25.32
N GLY A 544 -19.31 -38.86 25.63
CA GLY A 544 -19.94 -37.76 24.90
C GLY A 544 -20.71 -38.14 23.63
N VAL A 545 -20.72 -39.42 23.22
CA VAL A 545 -21.46 -39.89 22.02
C VAL A 545 -22.99 -39.77 22.19
N GLY A 546 -23.52 -39.88 23.40
CA GLY A 546 -24.97 -39.86 23.64
C GLY A 546 -25.35 -39.40 25.03
N LYS A 547 -26.61 -38.97 25.16
CA LYS A 547 -27.18 -38.47 26.42
C LYS A 547 -27.49 -39.58 27.43
N LYS A 548 -27.67 -40.80 26.97
CA LYS A 548 -28.04 -41.91 27.86
C LYS A 548 -26.79 -42.48 28.52
N LYS A 549 -26.88 -42.70 29.83
CA LYS A 549 -25.88 -43.47 30.58
C LYS A 549 -25.86 -44.91 30.02
N ARG A 550 -24.69 -45.38 29.62
CA ARG A 550 -24.48 -46.71 29.04
C ARG A 550 -23.63 -47.53 29.97
N ALA A 551 -23.85 -48.84 30.02
CA ALA A 551 -22.96 -49.74 30.72
C ALA A 551 -21.57 -49.70 30.04
N MET A 552 -20.52 -49.57 30.82
CA MET A 552 -19.15 -49.64 30.37
C MET A 552 -18.63 -51.05 30.38
N SER A 553 -17.68 -51.37 29.51
CA SER A 553 -16.95 -52.64 29.58
C SER A 553 -16.02 -52.59 30.77
N ILE A 554 -16.25 -53.45 31.75
CA ILE A 554 -15.41 -53.56 32.95
C ILE A 554 -14.75 -54.94 32.94
N LYS A 555 -13.49 -54.99 33.25
CA LYS A 555 -12.69 -56.23 33.34
C LYS A 555 -11.90 -56.24 34.63
N GLU A 556 -11.97 -57.32 35.37
CA GLU A 556 -11.16 -57.55 36.56
C GLU A 556 -10.03 -58.52 36.20
N ILE A 557 -8.81 -58.20 36.63
CA ILE A 557 -7.58 -58.92 36.32
C ILE A 557 -6.76 -59.08 37.59
N ASP A 558 -6.24 -60.27 37.80
CA ASP A 558 -5.25 -60.47 38.86
C ASP A 558 -3.93 -59.80 38.50
N ILE A 559 -3.37 -59.01 39.40
CA ILE A 559 -2.13 -58.30 39.19
C ILE A 559 -0.97 -59.28 39.25
N PRO A 560 -0.21 -59.44 38.17
CA PRO A 560 0.95 -60.34 38.15
C PRO A 560 2.03 -59.83 39.10
N GLU A 561 2.81 -60.74 39.67
CA GLU A 561 3.99 -60.37 40.46
C GLU A 561 5.02 -59.72 39.52
N ASN A 562 5.52 -58.52 39.88
CA ASN A 562 6.50 -57.75 39.12
C ASN A 562 6.01 -57.40 37.67
N GLY A 563 4.71 -57.17 37.47
CA GLY A 563 4.17 -56.69 36.20
C GLY A 563 4.20 -55.17 36.09
N LYS A 564 4.17 -54.67 34.84
CA LYS A 564 3.97 -53.24 34.54
C LYS A 564 2.83 -53.05 33.56
N LEU A 565 1.92 -52.13 33.87
CA LEU A 565 0.81 -51.76 33.00
C LEU A 565 1.19 -50.47 32.26
N PHE A 566 1.09 -50.48 30.94
CA PHE A 566 1.29 -49.35 30.06
C PHE A 566 -0.06 -48.89 29.53
N VAL A 567 -0.39 -47.62 29.75
CA VAL A 567 -1.56 -46.92 29.23
C VAL A 567 -1.05 -45.74 28.39
N TYR A 568 -1.54 -45.61 27.18
CA TYR A 568 -0.96 -44.69 26.20
C TYR A 568 -2.00 -44.10 25.26
N SER A 569 -1.75 -42.88 24.72
CA SER A 569 -2.58 -42.27 23.70
C SER A 569 -2.15 -42.66 22.28
N ASP A 570 -3.03 -42.39 21.31
CA ASP A 570 -2.82 -42.74 19.89
C ASP A 570 -1.62 -42.02 19.25
N GLY A 571 -1.26 -40.83 19.73
CA GLY A 571 -0.07 -40.11 19.26
C GLY A 571 1.23 -40.93 19.35
N ILE A 572 1.29 -41.99 20.18
CA ILE A 572 2.41 -42.93 20.19
C ILE A 572 2.38 -43.84 18.97
N ILE A 573 1.21 -44.47 18.72
CA ILE A 573 1.04 -45.46 17.67
C ILE A 573 1.02 -44.80 16.28
N GLU A 574 0.40 -43.64 16.18
CA GLU A 574 0.24 -42.86 14.96
C GLU A 574 1.46 -41.96 14.62
N GLY A 575 2.48 -41.92 15.51
CA GLY A 575 3.71 -41.17 15.29
C GLY A 575 4.35 -41.51 13.94
N LEU A 576 4.47 -40.50 13.05
CA LEU A 576 4.91 -40.65 11.66
C LEU A 576 6.41 -40.39 11.50
N ASN A 577 7.06 -41.20 10.67
CA ASN A 577 8.38 -40.89 10.15
C ASN A 577 8.32 -40.05 8.85
N TRP A 578 9.49 -39.71 8.25
CA TRP A 578 9.51 -38.94 7.00
C TRP A 578 8.96 -39.69 5.78
N ALA A 579 8.84 -41.02 5.84
CA ALA A 579 8.19 -41.84 4.83
C ALA A 579 6.67 -41.91 5.00
N ASN A 580 6.08 -41.20 5.99
CA ASN A 580 4.69 -41.27 6.42
C ASN A 580 4.27 -42.66 6.92
N GLU A 581 5.18 -43.39 7.52
CA GLU A 581 4.89 -44.69 8.13
C GLU A 581 4.67 -44.49 9.63
N MET A 582 3.58 -45.03 10.17
CA MET A 582 3.27 -45.02 11.60
C MET A 582 4.17 -46.00 12.37
N LEU A 583 4.45 -45.72 13.65
CA LEU A 583 5.12 -46.66 14.53
C LEU A 583 4.34 -47.98 14.60
N GLY A 584 3.04 -47.92 14.77
CA GLY A 584 2.14 -49.05 14.81
C GLY A 584 2.16 -49.86 16.12
N TYR A 585 1.13 -50.68 16.32
CA TYR A 585 0.97 -51.49 17.55
C TYR A 585 2.09 -52.48 17.74
N ASP A 586 2.45 -53.26 16.70
CA ASP A 586 3.44 -54.32 16.79
C ASP A 586 4.82 -53.76 17.20
N SER A 587 5.23 -52.64 16.63
CA SER A 587 6.51 -51.98 16.97
C SER A 587 6.47 -51.48 18.42
N PHE A 588 5.39 -50.85 18.85
CA PHE A 588 5.24 -50.36 20.21
C PHE A 588 5.26 -51.53 21.23
N TYR A 589 4.52 -52.62 21.00
CA TYR A 589 4.52 -53.77 21.90
C TYR A 589 5.89 -54.42 22.00
N LYS A 590 6.64 -54.46 20.89
CA LYS A 590 8.02 -54.93 20.91
C LYS A 590 8.90 -54.01 21.75
N LEU A 591 8.80 -52.69 21.58
CA LEU A 591 9.55 -51.72 22.40
C LEU A 591 9.28 -51.92 23.88
N VAL A 592 7.99 -52.12 24.27
CA VAL A 592 7.58 -52.38 25.65
C VAL A 592 8.17 -53.71 26.13
N ALA A 593 8.14 -54.76 25.30
CA ALA A 593 8.70 -56.08 25.66
C ALA A 593 10.22 -56.00 25.91
N ASP A 594 10.93 -55.25 25.09
CA ASP A 594 12.41 -55.10 25.10
C ASP A 594 12.91 -54.20 26.26
N LEU A 595 12.05 -53.47 27.01
CA LEU A 595 12.50 -52.68 28.14
C LEU A 595 13.19 -53.53 29.21
N PRO A 596 14.31 -53.05 29.83
CA PRO A 596 15.03 -53.77 30.87
C PRO A 596 14.14 -54.09 32.08
N TYR A 597 14.40 -55.23 32.70
CA TYR A 597 13.70 -55.63 33.91
C TYR A 597 14.26 -54.83 35.13
N GLY A 598 13.32 -54.36 36.01
CA GLY A 598 13.71 -53.66 37.23
C GLY A 598 14.07 -52.16 37.04
N GLN A 599 13.86 -51.63 35.86
CA GLN A 599 14.04 -50.21 35.57
C GLN A 599 12.89 -49.38 36.19
N SER A 600 13.17 -48.15 36.55
CA SER A 600 12.11 -47.23 37.06
C SER A 600 11.09 -46.86 35.99
N CYS A 601 9.85 -46.55 36.39
CA CYS A 601 8.81 -46.09 35.46
C CYS A 601 9.26 -44.82 34.66
N GLU A 602 10.01 -43.92 35.28
CA GLU A 602 10.53 -42.72 34.63
C GLU A 602 11.52 -43.07 33.50
N GLN A 603 12.45 -43.97 33.76
CA GLN A 603 13.38 -44.46 32.73
C GLN A 603 12.70 -45.18 31.59
N ASP A 604 11.69 -46.01 31.90
CA ASP A 604 10.87 -46.67 30.88
C ASP A 604 10.16 -45.68 29.96
N VAL A 605 9.61 -44.59 30.54
CA VAL A 605 8.99 -43.50 29.76
C VAL A 605 10.04 -42.81 28.87
N ASP A 606 11.20 -42.48 29.43
CA ASP A 606 12.27 -41.81 28.68
C ASP A 606 12.79 -42.67 27.52
N ASP A 607 12.97 -43.98 27.72
CA ASP A 607 13.40 -44.92 26.68
C ASP A 607 12.37 -45.07 25.56
N LEU A 608 11.10 -45.21 25.89
CA LEU A 608 10.01 -45.27 24.91
C LEU A 608 9.86 -43.99 24.14
N LEU A 609 9.89 -42.83 24.78
CA LEU A 609 9.83 -41.53 24.11
C LEU A 609 11.06 -41.28 23.25
N SER A 610 12.26 -41.74 23.66
CA SER A 610 13.45 -41.65 22.84
C SER A 610 13.36 -42.54 21.60
N SER A 611 12.82 -43.74 21.73
CA SER A 611 12.57 -44.65 20.62
C SER A 611 11.57 -44.07 19.62
N LEU A 612 10.50 -43.39 20.12
CA LEU A 612 9.52 -42.67 19.30
C LEU A 612 10.17 -41.51 18.53
N LYS A 613 11.05 -40.73 19.20
CA LYS A 613 11.78 -39.63 18.55
C LYS A 613 12.75 -40.16 17.48
N ILE A 614 13.40 -41.30 17.71
CA ILE A 614 14.27 -41.96 16.71
C ILE A 614 13.44 -42.40 15.51
N HIS A 615 12.24 -42.99 15.72
CA HIS A 615 11.33 -43.35 14.63
C HIS A 615 10.89 -42.10 13.84
N ALA A 616 10.52 -41.03 14.51
CA ALA A 616 10.09 -39.75 13.91
C ALA A 616 11.22 -39.02 13.15
N GLN A 617 12.51 -39.38 13.39
CA GLN A 617 13.68 -38.79 12.71
C GLN A 617 13.72 -37.25 12.75
N GLY A 618 13.22 -36.63 13.84
CA GLY A 618 13.18 -35.19 14.01
C GLY A 618 11.91 -34.51 13.45
N ARG A 619 10.93 -35.25 12.96
CA ARG A 619 9.59 -34.77 12.66
C ARG A 619 8.86 -34.45 13.97
N SER A 620 8.10 -33.35 14.01
CA SER A 620 7.21 -33.04 15.13
C SER A 620 6.05 -34.02 15.19
N PHE A 621 5.58 -34.32 16.39
CA PHE A 621 4.39 -35.14 16.57
C PHE A 621 3.15 -34.42 16.03
N GLU A 622 2.26 -35.17 15.39
CA GLU A 622 1.02 -34.65 14.80
C GLU A 622 -0.15 -34.70 15.77
N ASP A 623 0.01 -35.39 16.92
CA ASP A 623 -0.95 -35.43 18.03
C ASP A 623 -0.23 -35.39 19.37
N ASP A 624 -1.01 -35.29 20.45
CA ASP A 624 -0.52 -35.35 21.83
C ASP A 624 0.05 -36.74 22.11
N VAL A 625 1.16 -36.82 22.83
CA VAL A 625 1.83 -38.06 23.17
C VAL A 625 1.78 -38.23 24.68
N THR A 626 0.98 -39.16 25.15
CA THR A 626 0.81 -39.43 26.57
C THR A 626 1.09 -40.91 26.91
N LEU A 627 1.85 -41.11 27.96
CA LEU A 627 2.21 -42.41 28.47
C LEU A 627 2.07 -42.42 30.01
N LEU A 628 1.35 -43.39 30.52
CA LEU A 628 1.18 -43.67 31.94
C LEU A 628 1.64 -45.09 32.22
N ILE A 629 2.60 -45.27 33.12
CA ILE A 629 3.12 -46.57 33.55
C ILE A 629 2.79 -46.82 35.01
N ILE A 630 2.31 -48.00 35.29
CA ILE A 630 2.00 -48.48 36.64
C ILE A 630 2.81 -49.75 36.88
N ASP A 631 3.76 -49.68 37.83
CA ASP A 631 4.63 -50.78 38.22
C ASP A 631 4.11 -51.46 39.48
N PHE A 632 3.94 -52.78 39.38
CA PHE A 632 3.47 -53.66 40.47
C PHE A 632 4.63 -54.44 41.08
N ALA A 633 5.72 -53.77 41.46
CA ALA A 633 6.86 -54.45 42.09
C ALA A 633 6.45 -55.16 43.41
N LYS A 634 7.25 -56.10 43.81
CA LYS A 634 7.05 -56.78 45.11
C LYS A 634 7.46 -55.84 46.23
N GLY A 635 6.51 -55.36 47.05
CA GLY A 635 6.82 -54.54 48.21
C GLY A 635 7.81 -55.27 49.15
N GLU A 636 8.84 -54.60 49.64
CA GLU A 636 9.62 -55.14 50.72
C GLU A 636 8.73 -55.28 51.95
N PRO A 637 8.76 -56.40 52.70
CA PRO A 637 8.00 -56.56 53.91
C PRO A 637 8.43 -55.51 54.91
N GLU A 638 7.43 -54.84 55.55
CA GLU A 638 7.66 -53.87 56.64
C GLU A 638 8.69 -54.41 57.60
N LYS A 639 9.86 -53.76 57.69
CA LYS A 639 10.72 -53.95 58.87
C LYS A 639 9.94 -53.38 60.04
N ASN A 640 9.38 -54.28 60.84
CA ASN A 640 8.86 -53.93 62.15
C ASN A 640 9.95 -53.24 62.96
N GLU A 641 9.95 -51.92 63.02
CA GLU A 641 10.62 -51.19 64.10
C GLU A 641 9.81 -51.38 65.37
N LYS A 642 9.97 -52.55 65.95
CA LYS A 642 9.76 -52.75 67.37
C LYS A 642 11.15 -52.95 67.97
N GLU A 643 11.42 -52.14 69.01
CA GLU A 643 12.55 -52.13 69.95
C GLU A 643 13.67 -51.09 69.64
N ASN A 644 13.48 -49.84 70.10
CA ASN A 644 14.05 -49.41 71.39
C ASN A 644 13.49 -48.04 71.84
#